data_32300f2deb102f735c35a70f0ff9cc9a
#
_entry.id   32300f2deb102f735c35a70f0ff9cc9a
#
_cell.length_a   1.000
_cell.length_b   1.000
_cell.length_c   1.000
_cell.angle_alpha   90.00
_cell.angle_beta   90.00
_cell.angle_gamma   90.00
#
_symmetry.space_group_name_H-M   'P 1'
#
loop_
_entity.id
_entity.type
_entity.pdbx_description
1 polymer ?
#
loop_
_entity_poly.entity_id
_entity_poly.type
_entity_poly.pdbx_seq_one_letter_code
_entity_poly.pdbx_strand_id
1 'polypeptide(L)'
;MRLPVIVGMGGVNAAGRTSGFQSFRRMIIDVLPENEREDTLLGLAVMMGLVTVEGESSGKSLYRDVKAGEAGELLTASEVAKQYGQQVMDGTLVRRVESSYFDVDALHWQSNGTLKPDPNQHTGEIQFVLATSQLPTELPDNWSIQPQDDKHVLVTVAGDLNVKIDNFRDFPFKAAGQLPSGFNMSELYNSRFQPRGLQMALFGATDALRSMGIEWETVLKHIQPDQVGVYSSSGFGQMDANGYGGMHQARMKGDRVTTKALAMGINSMPTDFINAYVLANVGISSSSVAACATFLSNLRHAVSDLQAGKIRVAMVGNSEAPIGPELMDGFGTMGALATDDNMIKTYGEAIVDHRRASRPFANNCGFTIGEASQYFILMDDELALELGAPCLGSVTDVFIDADGVKKSITAPGPGNHITMAKAAAAATAVAGGHSLREKSFVLAHGSSTPQNRVTESQIFDQVAEAFDINNWPVLAVKAYLGHTIAPASGDQLAVALGAFQYGILPGIKTIDEIADDVYQQRLNIGPEHQRVDPENLEIAILNSKGFGGNNASAVVLSPTRTENMLTKRHGEQAMSNYRHKREDSLAAAKDYFHRADNGDYAPIYRFGEGMIADADISINQQTLTIKGLANSIELPRTNHYSDMTED
;
A
#
# COMPACT_ATOMS: atom_id res chain seq x y z
N MET A 1 -1.74 -28.62 10.60
CA MET A 1 -1.51 -27.31 9.93
C MET A 1 -2.51 -26.33 10.50
N ARG A 2 -2.08 -25.17 10.97
CA ARG A 2 -2.94 -24.10 11.50
C ARG A 2 -3.54 -23.30 10.35
N LEU A 3 -4.76 -22.76 10.53
CA LEU A 3 -5.42 -21.91 9.54
C LEU A 3 -5.10 -20.43 9.83
N PRO A 4 -4.47 -19.69 8.90
CA PRO A 4 -4.26 -18.26 9.07
C PRO A 4 -5.59 -17.49 8.91
N VAL A 5 -6.14 -16.98 10.01
CA VAL A 5 -7.37 -16.17 10.04
C VAL A 5 -7.00 -14.70 9.99
N ILE A 6 -7.64 -13.93 9.11
CA ILE A 6 -7.49 -12.47 9.04
C ILE A 6 -8.37 -11.86 10.12
N VAL A 7 -7.75 -11.21 11.11
CA VAL A 7 -8.43 -10.68 12.30
C VAL A 7 -8.44 -9.15 12.37
N GLY A 8 -7.65 -8.50 11.54
CA GLY A 8 -7.60 -7.04 11.43
C GLY A 8 -7.07 -6.60 10.08
N MET A 9 -7.47 -5.43 9.64
CA MET A 9 -6.98 -4.77 8.43
C MET A 9 -6.93 -3.26 8.63
N GLY A 10 -5.93 -2.62 8.07
CA GLY A 10 -5.76 -1.19 8.15
C GLY A 10 -4.87 -0.65 7.05
N GLY A 11 -4.90 0.66 6.90
CA GLY A 11 -4.14 1.33 5.87
C GLY A 11 -4.86 2.53 5.29
N VAL A 12 -4.27 3.05 4.23
CA VAL A 12 -4.82 4.16 3.47
C VAL A 12 -4.40 4.06 2.01
N ASN A 13 -5.29 4.45 1.12
CA ASN A 13 -5.05 4.56 -0.31
C ASN A 13 -5.83 5.74 -0.89
N ALA A 14 -5.86 5.88 -2.20
CA ALA A 14 -6.55 6.99 -2.88
C ALA A 14 -8.07 7.06 -2.61
N ALA A 15 -8.69 5.99 -2.14
CA ALA A 15 -10.10 5.94 -1.78
C ALA A 15 -10.37 6.24 -0.29
N GLY A 16 -9.33 6.40 0.55
CA GLY A 16 -9.45 6.66 1.97
C GLY A 16 -8.87 5.54 2.85
N ARG A 17 -9.32 5.47 4.10
CA ARG A 17 -8.89 4.52 5.13
C ARG A 17 -9.42 3.10 4.83
N THR A 18 -8.58 2.09 5.09
CA THR A 18 -8.92 0.68 4.79
C THR A 18 -9.79 0.06 5.88
N SER A 19 -9.45 0.27 7.15
CA SER A 19 -10.25 -0.27 8.26
C SER A 19 -11.69 0.28 8.24
N GLY A 20 -12.64 -0.48 8.76
CA GLY A 20 -14.06 -0.13 8.68
C GLY A 20 -14.59 -0.03 7.23
N PHE A 21 -13.84 -0.52 6.24
CA PHE A 21 -14.21 -0.53 4.81
C PHE A 21 -14.48 0.84 4.18
N GLN A 22 -13.96 1.94 4.71
CA GLN A 22 -14.21 3.28 4.15
C GLN A 22 -13.73 3.38 2.70
N SER A 23 -12.51 2.92 2.39
CA SER A 23 -11.97 2.92 1.02
C SER A 23 -12.80 2.06 0.06
N PHE A 24 -13.29 0.90 0.52
CA PHE A 24 -14.18 0.05 -0.28
C PHE A 24 -15.51 0.74 -0.56
N ARG A 25 -16.16 1.32 0.48
CA ARG A 25 -17.41 2.07 0.30
C ARG A 25 -17.24 3.25 -0.67
N ARG A 26 -16.07 3.93 -0.66
CA ARG A 26 -15.79 5.00 -1.63
C ARG A 26 -15.77 4.49 -3.08
N MET A 27 -15.28 3.26 -3.32
CA MET A 27 -15.25 2.68 -4.68
C MET A 27 -16.64 2.30 -5.20
N ILE A 28 -17.56 1.96 -4.31
CA ILE A 28 -18.93 1.53 -4.65
C ILE A 28 -20.00 2.56 -4.24
N ILE A 29 -19.61 3.81 -4.07
CA ILE A 29 -20.43 4.87 -3.46
C ILE A 29 -21.75 5.13 -4.18
N ASP A 30 -21.80 4.90 -5.48
CA ASP A 30 -22.96 5.07 -6.36
C ASP A 30 -24.07 4.03 -6.13
N VAL A 31 -23.75 2.90 -5.49
CA VAL A 31 -24.70 1.82 -5.20
C VAL A 31 -24.95 1.60 -3.71
N LEU A 32 -24.36 2.41 -2.84
CA LEU A 32 -24.60 2.36 -1.39
C LEU A 32 -25.99 2.92 -1.02
N PRO A 33 -26.59 2.42 0.09
CA PRO A 33 -27.70 3.10 0.75
C PRO A 33 -27.32 4.53 1.15
N GLU A 34 -28.30 5.45 1.19
CA GLU A 34 -28.06 6.87 1.40
C GLU A 34 -27.30 7.15 2.71
N ASN A 35 -27.68 6.50 3.81
CA ASN A 35 -26.99 6.65 5.09
C ASN A 35 -25.52 6.23 5.05
N GLU A 36 -25.19 5.09 4.43
CA GLU A 36 -23.80 4.63 4.29
C GLU A 36 -23.00 5.53 3.34
N ARG A 37 -23.64 6.07 2.33
CA ARG A 37 -23.06 7.05 1.42
C ARG A 37 -22.73 8.35 2.18
N GLU A 38 -23.65 8.88 2.97
CA GLU A 38 -23.44 10.08 3.81
C GLU A 38 -22.30 9.85 4.81
N ASP A 39 -22.30 8.73 5.54
CA ASP A 39 -21.25 8.37 6.49
C ASP A 39 -19.86 8.27 5.81
N THR A 40 -19.82 7.72 4.58
CA THR A 40 -18.58 7.61 3.82
C THR A 40 -18.06 8.99 3.38
N LEU A 41 -18.93 9.85 2.89
CA LEU A 41 -18.57 11.21 2.50
C LEU A 41 -18.13 12.05 3.70
N LEU A 42 -18.79 11.90 4.84
CA LEU A 42 -18.44 12.56 6.08
C LEU A 42 -17.04 12.16 6.55
N GLY A 43 -16.77 10.86 6.72
CA GLY A 43 -15.46 10.40 7.18
C GLY A 43 -14.31 10.82 6.24
N LEU A 44 -14.57 10.86 4.93
CA LEU A 44 -13.60 11.39 3.96
C LEU A 44 -13.45 12.91 4.06
N ALA A 45 -14.53 13.68 4.30
CA ALA A 45 -14.45 15.12 4.49
C ALA A 45 -13.62 15.48 5.75
N VAL A 46 -13.76 14.71 6.83
CA VAL A 46 -12.93 14.85 8.04
C VAL A 46 -11.48 14.49 7.72
N MET A 47 -11.23 13.37 7.04
CA MET A 47 -9.87 12.95 6.64
C MET A 47 -9.18 14.00 5.75
N MET A 48 -9.91 14.64 4.86
CA MET A 48 -9.41 15.71 3.98
C MET A 48 -9.22 17.06 4.70
N GLY A 49 -9.56 17.16 6.00
CA GLY A 49 -9.47 18.39 6.77
C GLY A 49 -10.45 19.46 6.30
N LEU A 50 -11.59 19.09 5.70
CA LEU A 50 -12.64 20.03 5.27
C LEU A 50 -13.51 20.45 6.44
N VAL A 51 -13.74 19.52 7.37
CA VAL A 51 -14.52 19.74 8.59
C VAL A 51 -13.83 19.07 9.79
N THR A 52 -14.08 19.62 10.99
CA THR A 52 -13.67 19.06 12.29
C THR A 52 -14.87 18.80 13.16
N VAL A 53 -14.77 17.79 14.05
CA VAL A 53 -15.78 17.54 15.08
C VAL A 53 -15.67 18.61 16.17
N GLU A 54 -16.76 19.32 16.46
CA GLU A 54 -16.78 20.44 17.42
C GLU A 54 -17.71 20.20 18.64
N GLY A 55 -18.58 19.21 18.56
CA GLY A 55 -19.52 18.97 19.64
C GLY A 55 -20.49 17.84 19.35
N GLU A 56 -21.47 17.72 20.22
CA GLU A 56 -22.52 16.71 20.11
C GLU A 56 -23.87 17.33 20.44
N SER A 57 -24.92 16.99 19.68
CA SER A 57 -26.29 17.36 19.95
C SER A 57 -27.21 16.16 19.78
N SER A 58 -27.99 15.86 20.82
CA SER A 58 -28.93 14.72 20.84
C SER A 58 -28.29 13.38 20.51
N GLY A 59 -27.04 13.15 20.97
CA GLY A 59 -26.27 11.92 20.69
C GLY A 59 -25.70 11.83 19.27
N LYS A 60 -25.61 12.95 18.54
CA LYS A 60 -25.00 13.03 17.20
C LYS A 60 -23.91 14.08 17.15
N SER A 61 -22.78 13.74 16.55
CA SER A 61 -21.68 14.68 16.34
C SER A 61 -22.08 15.84 15.44
N LEU A 62 -21.56 17.02 15.76
CA LEU A 62 -21.67 18.23 14.95
C LEU A 62 -20.29 18.62 14.43
N TYR A 63 -20.25 19.18 13.25
CA TYR A 63 -19.04 19.45 12.47
C TYR A 63 -18.93 20.93 12.13
N ARG A 64 -17.70 21.43 12.11
CA ARG A 64 -17.39 22.80 11.74
C ARG A 64 -16.51 22.83 10.49
N ASP A 65 -16.82 23.72 9.57
CA ASP A 65 -15.96 24.03 8.42
C ASP A 65 -14.61 24.58 8.89
N VAL A 66 -13.52 23.92 8.52
CA VAL A 66 -12.15 24.32 8.90
C VAL A 66 -11.80 25.71 8.37
N LYS A 67 -12.26 26.09 7.19
CA LYS A 67 -11.99 27.40 6.58
C LYS A 67 -12.78 28.54 7.22
N ALA A 68 -13.98 28.25 7.71
CA ALA A 68 -14.80 29.24 8.39
C ALA A 68 -14.36 29.51 9.84
N GLY A 69 -13.57 28.59 10.43
CA GLY A 69 -13.07 28.69 11.80
C GLY A 69 -14.21 28.81 12.82
N GLU A 70 -13.98 29.48 13.96
CA GLU A 70 -14.95 29.62 15.05
C GLU A 70 -16.26 30.30 14.66
N ALA A 71 -16.27 31.10 13.60
CA ALA A 71 -17.45 31.85 13.11
C ALA A 71 -18.38 30.99 12.24
N GLY A 72 -17.98 29.77 11.83
CA GLY A 72 -18.77 28.88 10.98
C GLY A 72 -19.95 28.27 11.73
N GLU A 73 -21.06 28.04 11.02
CA GLU A 73 -22.19 27.27 11.54
C GLU A 73 -21.81 25.82 11.79
N LEU A 74 -22.46 25.19 12.78
CA LEU A 74 -22.31 23.76 13.05
C LEU A 74 -23.19 22.96 12.09
N LEU A 75 -22.60 21.98 11.42
CA LEU A 75 -23.24 21.14 10.42
C LEU A 75 -23.51 19.75 10.97
N THR A 76 -24.61 19.15 10.55
CA THR A 76 -24.89 17.72 10.73
C THR A 76 -24.15 16.88 9.70
N ALA A 77 -24.04 15.57 9.88
CA ALA A 77 -23.42 14.64 8.93
C ALA A 77 -24.02 14.77 7.52
N SER A 78 -25.35 14.85 7.40
CA SER A 78 -26.04 14.99 6.12
C SER A 78 -25.75 16.34 5.44
N GLU A 79 -25.65 17.43 6.21
CA GLU A 79 -25.27 18.75 5.68
C GLU A 79 -23.82 18.76 5.20
N VAL A 80 -22.88 18.10 5.92
CA VAL A 80 -21.49 17.92 5.46
C VAL A 80 -21.46 17.15 4.14
N ALA A 81 -22.15 16.00 4.07
CA ALA A 81 -22.21 15.21 2.84
C ALA A 81 -22.78 15.99 1.66
N LYS A 82 -23.82 16.80 1.88
CA LYS A 82 -24.42 17.65 0.85
C LYS A 82 -23.48 18.78 0.42
N GLN A 83 -22.82 19.43 1.37
CA GLN A 83 -21.98 20.61 1.10
C GLN A 83 -20.64 20.24 0.48
N TYR A 84 -19.99 19.18 0.99
CA TYR A 84 -18.63 18.80 0.61
C TYR A 84 -18.56 17.55 -0.26
N GLY A 85 -19.67 16.86 -0.51
CA GLY A 85 -19.69 15.60 -1.24
C GLY A 85 -18.97 15.66 -2.59
N GLN A 86 -19.21 16.72 -3.38
CA GLN A 86 -18.51 16.88 -4.67
C GLN A 86 -17.00 17.10 -4.47
N GLN A 87 -16.58 17.89 -3.49
CA GLN A 87 -15.16 18.12 -3.20
C GLN A 87 -14.47 16.83 -2.73
N VAL A 88 -15.15 16.00 -1.93
CA VAL A 88 -14.66 14.66 -1.55
C VAL A 88 -14.52 13.76 -2.77
N MET A 89 -15.53 13.74 -3.64
CA MET A 89 -15.48 12.98 -4.90
C MET A 89 -14.31 13.44 -5.76
N ASP A 90 -14.04 14.75 -5.80
CA ASP A 90 -12.97 15.36 -6.57
C ASP A 90 -11.58 15.14 -5.95
N GLY A 91 -11.47 15.08 -4.66
CA GLY A 91 -10.22 14.89 -3.91
C GLY A 91 -9.83 13.45 -3.62
N THR A 92 -10.51 12.47 -4.20
CA THR A 92 -10.26 11.03 -3.98
C THR A 92 -10.11 10.26 -5.30
N LEU A 93 -9.58 9.03 -5.21
CA LEU A 93 -9.29 8.13 -6.34
C LEU A 93 -8.20 8.67 -7.28
N VAL A 94 -7.99 8.00 -8.41
CA VAL A 94 -7.08 8.48 -9.47
C VAL A 94 -7.55 9.84 -9.97
N ARG A 95 -6.62 10.79 -10.06
CA ARG A 95 -6.85 12.15 -10.52
C ARG A 95 -5.54 12.80 -10.97
N ARG A 96 -5.61 14.03 -11.46
CA ARG A 96 -4.42 14.81 -11.80
C ARG A 96 -3.54 14.99 -10.57
N VAL A 97 -2.22 14.87 -10.73
CA VAL A 97 -1.26 15.07 -9.65
C VAL A 97 -1.38 16.47 -9.07
N GLU A 98 -1.55 16.56 -7.75
CA GLU A 98 -1.69 17.82 -7.03
C GLU A 98 -0.33 18.49 -6.84
N SER A 99 -0.30 19.82 -6.85
CA SER A 99 0.92 20.62 -6.66
C SER A 99 1.56 20.43 -5.29
N SER A 100 0.84 19.86 -4.31
CA SER A 100 1.38 19.44 -3.02
C SER A 100 2.41 18.31 -3.12
N TYR A 101 2.39 17.53 -4.21
CA TYR A 101 3.41 16.52 -4.53
C TYR A 101 4.54 17.15 -5.35
N PHE A 102 4.26 17.67 -6.50
CA PHE A 102 5.14 18.47 -7.37
C PHE A 102 4.34 19.13 -8.50
N ASP A 103 4.90 20.19 -9.08
CA ASP A 103 4.24 20.86 -10.19
C ASP A 103 4.49 20.11 -11.50
N VAL A 104 3.44 19.49 -12.05
CA VAL A 104 3.50 18.72 -13.30
C VAL A 104 3.54 19.61 -14.55
N ASP A 105 3.19 20.88 -14.47
CA ASP A 105 3.24 21.82 -15.60
C ASP A 105 4.58 22.56 -15.65
N ALA A 106 5.31 22.60 -14.52
CA ALA A 106 6.58 23.31 -14.40
C ALA A 106 7.58 22.52 -13.55
N LEU A 107 7.85 21.24 -13.94
CA LEU A 107 8.83 20.42 -13.26
C LEU A 107 10.23 21.01 -13.40
N HIS A 108 10.90 21.24 -12.26
CA HIS A 108 12.27 21.72 -12.24
C HIS A 108 13.21 20.75 -12.96
N TRP A 109 14.03 21.30 -13.84
CA TRP A 109 14.99 20.57 -14.67
C TRP A 109 16.30 21.34 -14.73
N GLN A 110 17.41 20.66 -14.88
CA GLN A 110 18.70 21.30 -15.14
C GLN A 110 19.18 21.04 -16.55
N SER A 111 19.49 22.11 -17.28
CA SER A 111 20.09 22.04 -18.61
C SER A 111 21.58 22.34 -18.55
N ASN A 112 22.37 21.64 -19.37
CA ASN A 112 23.78 21.97 -19.55
C ASN A 112 23.88 23.20 -20.47
N GLY A 113 24.62 24.19 -20.04
CA GLY A 113 24.90 25.40 -20.81
C GLY A 113 26.38 25.73 -20.81
N THR A 114 26.80 26.53 -21.77
CA THR A 114 28.13 27.12 -21.81
C THR A 114 28.00 28.62 -21.84
N LEU A 115 28.44 29.30 -20.78
CA LEU A 115 28.59 30.75 -20.76
C LEU A 115 29.84 31.12 -21.51
N LYS A 116 29.71 32.09 -22.40
CA LYS A 116 30.85 32.68 -23.13
C LYS A 116 31.11 34.08 -22.63
N PRO A 117 32.39 34.51 -22.55
CA PRO A 117 32.70 35.89 -22.22
C PRO A 117 31.98 36.86 -23.19
N ASP A 118 31.57 38.02 -22.66
CA ASP A 118 30.97 39.06 -23.52
C ASP A 118 32.02 39.56 -24.54
N PRO A 119 31.76 39.42 -25.88
CA PRO A 119 32.69 39.85 -26.90
C PRO A 119 32.96 41.38 -26.88
N ASN A 120 32.15 42.15 -26.22
CA ASN A 120 32.32 43.59 -26.05
C ASN A 120 33.18 43.95 -24.82
N GLN A 121 33.46 43.00 -23.93
CA GLN A 121 34.39 43.18 -22.81
C GLN A 121 35.79 42.69 -23.25
N HIS A 122 36.76 43.59 -23.20
CA HIS A 122 38.14 43.32 -23.65
C HIS A 122 38.89 42.28 -22.78
N THR A 123 38.33 41.82 -21.68
CA THR A 123 38.99 40.88 -20.76
C THR A 123 38.86 39.41 -21.15
N GLY A 124 37.81 39.05 -21.88
CA GLY A 124 37.52 37.65 -22.24
C GLY A 124 37.29 36.77 -21.01
N GLU A 125 36.77 37.31 -19.90
CA GLU A 125 36.64 36.71 -18.62
C GLU A 125 35.17 36.65 -18.13
N ILE A 126 34.83 35.63 -17.33
CA ILE A 126 33.56 35.49 -16.66
C ILE A 126 33.82 35.57 -15.16
N GLN A 127 33.04 36.38 -14.43
CA GLN A 127 33.18 36.53 -13.00
C GLN A 127 31.90 36.10 -12.25
N PHE A 128 32.09 35.39 -11.10
CA PHE A 128 31.02 35.02 -10.18
C PHE A 128 31.54 34.87 -8.76
N VAL A 129 30.66 34.96 -7.76
CA VAL A 129 30.97 34.80 -6.34
C VAL A 129 30.67 33.37 -5.92
N LEU A 130 31.61 32.74 -5.20
CA LEU A 130 31.44 31.41 -4.65
C LEU A 130 31.79 31.41 -3.15
N ALA A 131 31.07 30.62 -2.36
CA ALA A 131 31.46 30.41 -0.96
C ALA A 131 32.79 29.66 -0.92
N THR A 132 33.70 30.08 -0.05
CA THR A 132 35.05 29.49 0.12
C THR A 132 34.98 27.97 0.35
N SER A 133 33.95 27.51 1.09
CA SER A 133 33.71 26.08 1.37
C SER A 133 33.26 25.27 0.14
N GLN A 134 32.87 25.91 -0.96
CA GLN A 134 32.43 25.30 -2.21
C GLN A 134 33.53 25.30 -3.29
N LEU A 135 34.67 25.84 -3.01
CA LEU A 135 35.81 25.77 -3.92
C LEU A 135 36.21 24.31 -4.17
N PRO A 136 36.51 23.92 -5.44
CA PRO A 136 37.09 22.62 -5.70
C PRO A 136 38.45 22.45 -5.03
N THR A 137 38.79 21.22 -4.63
CA THR A 137 40.07 20.89 -4.00
C THR A 137 41.26 21.25 -4.90
N GLU A 138 41.11 21.02 -6.20
CA GLU A 138 42.04 21.41 -7.25
C GLU A 138 41.33 22.44 -8.12
N LEU A 139 41.91 23.64 -8.20
CA LEU A 139 41.38 24.72 -9.03
C LEU A 139 41.64 24.43 -10.50
N PRO A 140 40.69 24.63 -11.41
CA PRO A 140 40.95 24.60 -12.83
C PRO A 140 42.02 25.66 -13.24
N ASP A 141 42.89 25.33 -14.14
CA ASP A 141 44.01 26.19 -14.60
C ASP A 141 43.57 27.58 -15.11
N ASN A 142 42.34 27.70 -15.56
CA ASN A 142 41.76 28.94 -16.07
C ASN A 142 40.98 29.73 -15.01
N TRP A 143 41.03 29.34 -13.72
CA TRP A 143 40.38 30.03 -12.64
C TRP A 143 41.39 30.86 -11.82
N SER A 144 41.09 32.11 -11.57
CA SER A 144 41.78 32.96 -10.57
C SER A 144 40.80 33.36 -9.46
N ILE A 145 41.30 33.45 -8.22
CA ILE A 145 40.49 33.66 -7.05
C ILE A 145 40.97 34.90 -6.29
N GLN A 146 40.03 35.75 -5.90
CA GLN A 146 40.27 36.88 -4.99
C GLN A 146 39.33 36.78 -3.78
N PRO A 147 39.83 36.84 -2.51
CA PRO A 147 38.96 36.94 -1.34
C PRO A 147 38.04 38.17 -1.44
N GLN A 148 36.75 38.00 -1.23
CA GLN A 148 35.77 39.07 -1.19
C GLN A 148 35.38 39.42 0.26
N ASP A 149 35.20 38.40 1.08
CA ASP A 149 34.98 38.48 2.54
C ASP A 149 35.48 37.19 3.22
N ASP A 150 35.19 37.02 4.53
CA ASP A 150 35.62 35.85 5.32
C ASP A 150 35.02 34.52 4.81
N LYS A 151 33.96 34.54 4.02
CA LYS A 151 33.20 33.37 3.58
C LYS A 151 33.11 33.22 2.09
N HIS A 152 33.41 34.25 1.30
CA HIS A 152 33.20 34.27 -0.14
C HIS A 152 34.45 34.69 -0.89
N VAL A 153 34.58 34.19 -2.08
CA VAL A 153 35.61 34.53 -3.04
C VAL A 153 35.00 34.98 -4.37
N LEU A 154 35.64 35.94 -5.02
CA LEU A 154 35.37 36.26 -6.41
C LEU A 154 36.22 35.32 -7.27
N VAL A 155 35.55 34.56 -8.09
CA VAL A 155 36.17 33.66 -9.09
C VAL A 155 36.15 34.37 -10.43
N THR A 156 37.29 34.43 -11.10
CA THR A 156 37.41 34.92 -12.49
C THR A 156 37.86 33.75 -13.34
N VAL A 157 37.12 33.45 -14.40
CA VAL A 157 37.36 32.35 -15.32
C VAL A 157 37.75 32.92 -16.67
N ALA A 158 38.94 32.56 -17.17
CA ALA A 158 39.39 32.91 -18.53
C ALA A 158 38.79 31.94 -19.53
N GLY A 159 38.00 32.48 -20.50
CA GLY A 159 37.35 31.69 -21.54
C GLY A 159 35.95 31.16 -21.15
N ASP A 160 35.53 30.08 -21.81
CA ASP A 160 34.18 29.51 -21.66
C ASP A 160 34.00 28.79 -20.29
N LEU A 161 32.78 28.91 -19.72
CA LEU A 161 32.41 28.24 -18.46
C LEU A 161 31.19 27.34 -18.68
N ASN A 162 31.34 26.03 -18.46
CA ASN A 162 30.20 25.13 -18.44
C ASN A 162 29.42 25.27 -17.13
N VAL A 163 28.10 25.45 -17.25
CA VAL A 163 27.19 25.69 -16.13
C VAL A 163 25.97 24.78 -16.20
N LYS A 164 25.34 24.57 -15.06
CA LYS A 164 23.96 24.06 -14.99
C LYS A 164 23.02 25.25 -14.94
N ILE A 165 22.01 25.24 -15.79
CA ILE A 165 21.01 26.27 -15.89
C ILE A 165 19.68 25.68 -15.44
N ASP A 166 19.04 26.31 -14.48
CA ASP A 166 17.69 25.94 -14.06
C ASP A 166 16.71 26.17 -15.20
N ASN A 167 15.87 25.18 -15.41
CA ASN A 167 14.83 25.17 -16.43
C ASN A 167 13.58 24.51 -15.87
N PHE A 168 12.44 24.72 -16.51
CA PHE A 168 11.17 24.10 -16.14
C PHE A 168 10.57 23.46 -17.38
N ARG A 169 9.98 22.27 -17.18
CA ARG A 169 9.39 21.48 -18.28
C ARG A 169 8.03 20.96 -17.87
N ASP A 170 7.16 20.90 -18.85
CA ASP A 170 5.90 20.16 -18.73
C ASP A 170 6.21 18.68 -18.53
N PHE A 171 5.57 18.05 -17.52
CA PHE A 171 5.75 16.65 -17.19
C PHE A 171 4.68 15.81 -17.87
N PRO A 172 5.02 14.79 -18.66
CA PRO A 172 4.06 14.09 -19.51
C PRO A 172 3.13 13.14 -18.74
N PHE A 173 3.43 12.82 -17.46
CA PHE A 173 2.68 11.87 -16.65
C PHE A 173 1.94 12.62 -15.55
N LYS A 174 0.68 13.01 -15.81
CA LYS A 174 -0.05 13.94 -14.96
C LYS A 174 -1.14 13.29 -14.10
N ALA A 175 -1.33 11.98 -14.17
CA ALA A 175 -2.34 11.25 -13.39
C ALA A 175 -1.69 10.33 -12.34
N ALA A 176 -2.28 10.29 -11.14
CA ALA A 176 -1.88 9.38 -10.06
C ALA A 176 -3.04 9.07 -9.10
N GLY A 177 -2.95 7.90 -8.45
CA GLY A 177 -3.79 7.53 -7.31
C GLY A 177 -3.19 8.09 -6.02
N GLN A 178 -3.53 9.32 -5.70
CA GLN A 178 -3.03 10.06 -4.53
C GLN A 178 -3.94 9.82 -3.32
N LEU A 179 -3.40 9.82 -2.10
CA LEU A 179 -4.21 9.83 -0.89
C LEU A 179 -5.26 10.96 -0.94
N PRO A 180 -6.35 10.88 -0.17
CA PRO A 180 -7.36 11.95 -0.14
C PRO A 180 -6.74 13.32 0.03
N SER A 181 -7.18 14.30 -0.78
CA SER A 181 -6.62 15.66 -0.80
C SER A 181 -6.60 16.28 0.60
N GLY A 182 -5.46 16.85 1.01
CA GLY A 182 -5.31 17.48 2.32
C GLY A 182 -4.99 16.51 3.47
N PHE A 183 -5.07 15.18 3.29
CA PHE A 183 -4.69 14.25 4.35
C PHE A 183 -3.17 14.26 4.59
N ASN A 184 -2.78 14.69 5.79
CA ASN A 184 -1.38 14.85 6.18
C ASN A 184 -1.02 14.00 7.41
N MET A 185 -0.40 12.86 7.20
CA MET A 185 0.01 11.95 8.27
C MET A 185 1.13 12.52 9.15
N SER A 186 1.92 13.48 8.66
CA SER A 186 3.00 14.09 9.44
C SER A 186 2.51 14.90 10.64
N GLU A 187 1.23 15.25 10.66
CA GLU A 187 0.59 15.97 11.76
C GLU A 187 0.04 15.05 12.85
N LEU A 188 -0.09 13.75 12.56
CA LEU A 188 -0.67 12.79 13.51
C LEU A 188 0.30 12.40 14.64
N TYR A 189 1.61 12.52 14.38
CA TYR A 189 2.69 12.23 15.34
C TYR A 189 3.98 12.94 14.89
N ASN A 190 4.99 13.00 15.76
CA ASN A 190 6.25 13.72 15.46
C ASN A 190 7.09 12.99 14.38
N SER A 191 6.75 13.19 13.12
CA SER A 191 7.27 12.44 11.97
C SER A 191 7.84 13.29 10.83
N ARG A 192 7.91 14.61 10.98
CA ARG A 192 8.25 15.56 9.88
C ARG A 192 9.58 15.29 9.15
N PHE A 193 10.47 14.50 9.73
CA PHE A 193 11.76 14.11 9.12
C PHE A 193 11.78 12.66 8.65
N GLN A 194 10.63 11.99 8.65
CA GLN A 194 10.50 10.64 8.14
C GLN A 194 10.06 10.67 6.69
N PRO A 195 10.56 9.75 5.84
CA PRO A 195 10.01 9.54 4.51
C PRO A 195 8.50 9.26 4.55
N ARG A 196 7.78 9.74 3.54
CA ARG A 196 6.33 9.60 3.42
C ARG A 196 5.86 8.15 3.52
N GLY A 197 6.57 7.22 2.84
CA GLY A 197 6.23 5.80 2.90
C GLY A 197 6.35 5.20 4.30
N LEU A 198 7.28 5.68 5.14
CA LEU A 198 7.38 5.24 6.54
C LEU A 198 6.27 5.83 7.41
N GLN A 199 5.86 7.07 7.17
CA GLN A 199 4.69 7.67 7.82
C GLN A 199 3.43 6.85 7.50
N MET A 200 3.25 6.47 6.24
CA MET A 200 2.15 5.62 5.79
C MET A 200 2.21 4.23 6.43
N ALA A 201 3.42 3.65 6.61
CA ALA A 201 3.59 2.35 7.25
C ALA A 201 3.14 2.36 8.71
N LEU A 202 3.53 3.40 9.47
CA LEU A 202 3.09 3.56 10.87
C LEU A 202 1.58 3.77 10.98
N PHE A 203 1.00 4.60 10.11
CA PHE A 203 -0.45 4.80 10.05
C PHE A 203 -1.17 3.48 9.77
N GLY A 204 -0.78 2.77 8.70
CA GLY A 204 -1.44 1.54 8.28
C GLY A 204 -1.33 0.41 9.30
N ALA A 205 -0.16 0.23 9.91
CA ALA A 205 0.05 -0.76 10.97
C ALA A 205 -0.78 -0.44 12.22
N THR A 206 -0.84 0.83 12.62
CA THR A 206 -1.68 1.28 13.73
C THR A 206 -3.16 1.04 13.45
N ASP A 207 -3.63 1.44 12.26
CA ASP A 207 -5.03 1.25 11.84
C ASP A 207 -5.42 -0.23 11.83
N ALA A 208 -4.53 -1.12 11.38
CA ALA A 208 -4.75 -2.57 11.43
C ALA A 208 -4.85 -3.11 12.85
N LEU A 209 -3.98 -2.67 13.77
CA LEU A 209 -4.04 -3.06 15.18
C LEU A 209 -5.35 -2.62 15.84
N ARG A 210 -5.72 -1.36 15.67
CA ARG A 210 -6.96 -0.80 16.25
C ARG A 210 -8.21 -1.49 15.70
N SER A 211 -8.19 -1.84 14.41
CA SER A 211 -9.33 -2.51 13.73
C SER A 211 -9.63 -3.91 14.27
N MET A 212 -8.67 -4.53 14.97
CA MET A 212 -8.85 -5.83 15.59
C MET A 212 -9.77 -5.78 16.82
N GLY A 213 -9.90 -4.60 17.47
CA GLY A 213 -10.70 -4.43 18.68
C GLY A 213 -10.17 -5.21 19.90
N ILE A 214 -8.92 -5.64 19.87
CA ILE A 214 -8.22 -6.34 20.95
C ILE A 214 -6.94 -5.57 21.25
N GLU A 215 -6.73 -5.23 22.53
CA GLU A 215 -5.50 -4.56 22.95
C GLU A 215 -4.28 -5.47 22.71
N TRP A 216 -3.21 -4.89 22.16
CA TRP A 216 -2.01 -5.64 21.78
C TRP A 216 -1.37 -6.36 22.97
N GLU A 217 -1.36 -5.71 24.13
CA GLU A 217 -0.87 -6.28 25.39
C GLU A 217 -1.67 -7.53 25.82
N THR A 218 -2.93 -7.64 25.43
CA THR A 218 -3.74 -8.85 25.64
C THR A 218 -3.26 -9.99 24.77
N VAL A 219 -2.99 -9.72 23.50
CA VAL A 219 -2.42 -10.73 22.57
C VAL A 219 -1.10 -11.29 23.13
N LEU A 220 -0.20 -10.40 23.57
CA LEU A 220 1.13 -10.78 24.09
C LEU A 220 1.08 -11.66 25.36
N LYS A 221 -0.02 -11.64 26.14
CA LYS A 221 -0.18 -12.53 27.31
C LYS A 221 -0.47 -13.97 26.92
N HIS A 222 -0.93 -14.24 25.71
CA HIS A 222 -1.33 -15.57 25.22
C HIS A 222 -0.28 -16.26 24.35
N ILE A 223 0.84 -15.59 24.08
CA ILE A 223 1.90 -16.08 23.20
C ILE A 223 3.28 -15.89 23.81
N GLN A 224 4.29 -16.60 23.32
CA GLN A 224 5.67 -16.25 23.61
C GLN A 224 6.07 -15.00 22.82
N PRO A 225 6.99 -14.16 23.33
CA PRO A 225 7.36 -12.89 22.69
C PRO A 225 7.90 -13.04 21.25
N ASP A 226 8.56 -14.17 20.95
CA ASP A 226 9.11 -14.48 19.63
C ASP A 226 8.09 -15.11 18.66
N GLN A 227 6.86 -15.38 19.11
CA GLN A 227 5.77 -15.90 18.26
C GLN A 227 4.98 -14.80 17.52
N VAL A 228 5.52 -13.61 17.44
CA VAL A 228 5.04 -12.50 16.60
C VAL A 228 5.92 -12.40 15.37
N GLY A 229 5.32 -12.27 14.18
CA GLY A 229 6.06 -12.01 12.94
C GLY A 229 5.63 -10.70 12.28
N VAL A 230 6.59 -9.90 11.81
CA VAL A 230 6.33 -8.73 10.96
C VAL A 230 6.94 -8.98 9.59
N TYR A 231 6.10 -8.93 8.56
CA TYR A 231 6.45 -9.20 7.16
C TYR A 231 6.07 -7.98 6.33
N SER A 232 7.03 -7.08 6.11
CA SER A 232 6.76 -5.81 5.46
C SER A 232 7.96 -5.31 4.65
N SER A 233 7.70 -4.48 3.64
CA SER A 233 8.72 -3.81 2.84
C SER A 233 8.10 -2.71 1.95
N SER A 234 8.98 -1.95 1.29
CA SER A 234 8.67 -1.09 0.14
C SER A 234 9.28 -1.69 -1.11
N GLY A 235 8.69 -1.48 -2.27
CA GLY A 235 9.18 -2.01 -3.54
C GLY A 235 10.44 -1.28 -4.05
N PHE A 236 10.47 0.05 -3.90
CA PHE A 236 11.55 0.91 -4.39
C PHE A 236 12.37 1.58 -3.28
N GLY A 237 12.05 1.34 -2.02
CA GLY A 237 12.59 2.12 -0.91
C GLY A 237 11.96 3.51 -0.84
N GLN A 238 12.54 4.38 0.01
CA GLN A 238 11.98 5.71 0.22
C GLN A 238 12.69 6.72 -0.69
N MET A 239 12.02 7.13 -1.77
CA MET A 239 12.61 7.97 -2.82
C MET A 239 12.39 9.48 -2.61
N ASP A 240 11.74 9.89 -1.54
CA ASP A 240 11.54 11.30 -1.21
C ASP A 240 12.79 11.99 -0.63
N ALA A 241 12.66 13.28 -0.31
CA ALA A 241 13.77 14.11 0.19
C ALA A 241 14.37 13.64 1.53
N ASN A 242 13.61 12.89 2.34
CA ASN A 242 14.07 12.34 3.62
C ASN A 242 14.71 10.95 3.49
N GLY A 243 14.66 10.34 2.33
CA GLY A 243 15.21 9.04 2.00
C GLY A 243 16.29 9.11 0.91
N TYR A 244 16.28 8.14 0.01
CA TYR A 244 17.25 8.03 -1.08
C TYR A 244 17.22 9.22 -2.03
N GLY A 245 16.04 9.81 -2.32
CA GLY A 245 15.92 10.98 -3.18
C GLY A 245 16.78 12.14 -2.68
N GLY A 246 16.66 12.50 -1.40
CA GLY A 246 17.50 13.53 -0.79
C GLY A 246 18.99 13.18 -0.80
N MET A 247 19.34 11.91 -0.55
CA MET A 247 20.72 11.44 -0.59
C MET A 247 21.33 11.57 -2.01
N HIS A 248 20.61 11.16 -3.04
CA HIS A 248 21.09 11.22 -4.41
C HIS A 248 21.19 12.66 -4.95
N GLN A 249 20.24 13.53 -4.57
CA GLN A 249 20.18 14.91 -5.04
C GLN A 249 21.14 15.86 -4.29
N ALA A 250 21.54 15.54 -3.05
CA ALA A 250 22.30 16.44 -2.20
C ALA A 250 23.54 17.03 -2.90
N ARG A 251 24.35 16.19 -3.54
CA ARG A 251 25.56 16.65 -4.26
C ARG A 251 25.25 17.57 -5.44
N MET A 252 24.14 17.32 -6.12
CA MET A 252 23.70 18.13 -7.26
C MET A 252 23.19 19.51 -6.83
N LYS A 253 22.66 19.60 -5.59
CA LYS A 253 22.19 20.84 -4.98
C LYS A 253 23.26 21.59 -4.20
N GLY A 254 24.48 21.04 -4.08
CA GLY A 254 25.55 21.60 -3.25
C GLY A 254 25.34 21.39 -1.74
N ASP A 255 24.45 20.48 -1.37
CA ASP A 255 24.09 20.15 0.01
C ASP A 255 24.90 18.98 0.57
N ARG A 256 24.85 18.82 1.91
CA ARG A 256 25.38 17.62 2.58
C ARG A 256 24.29 16.58 2.74
N VAL A 257 24.65 15.31 2.54
CA VAL A 257 23.77 14.17 2.84
C VAL A 257 23.51 14.12 4.36
N THR A 258 22.26 13.94 4.74
CA THR A 258 21.89 13.75 6.15
C THR A 258 22.27 12.34 6.63
N THR A 259 22.60 12.18 7.91
CA THR A 259 22.98 10.87 8.50
C THR A 259 21.86 9.84 8.46
N LYS A 260 20.62 10.26 8.26
CA LYS A 260 19.42 9.40 8.29
C LYS A 260 19.00 8.89 6.91
N ALA A 261 19.32 9.63 5.83
CA ALA A 261 18.77 9.39 4.49
C ALA A 261 19.06 7.97 3.97
N LEU A 262 20.28 7.45 4.18
CA LEU A 262 20.63 6.08 3.78
C LEU A 262 19.81 5.03 4.52
N ALA A 263 19.79 5.07 5.85
CA ALA A 263 19.09 4.09 6.66
C ALA A 263 17.57 4.12 6.41
N MET A 264 16.97 5.31 6.40
CA MET A 264 15.53 5.45 6.15
C MET A 264 15.12 5.10 4.73
N GLY A 265 16.05 5.12 3.76
CA GLY A 265 15.79 4.78 2.35
C GLY A 265 15.59 3.29 2.08
N ILE A 266 16.05 2.39 2.97
CA ILE A 266 16.11 0.95 2.73
C ILE A 266 14.70 0.34 2.59
N ASN A 267 14.56 -0.63 1.65
CA ASN A 267 13.29 -1.31 1.37
C ASN A 267 12.69 -2.04 2.59
N SER A 268 13.52 -2.54 3.52
CA SER A 268 13.08 -3.23 4.74
C SER A 268 12.61 -2.28 5.85
N MET A 269 12.87 -0.99 5.74
CA MET A 269 12.63 -0.03 6.82
C MET A 269 11.19 0.00 7.36
N PRO A 270 10.12 -0.23 6.54
CA PRO A 270 8.77 -0.39 7.08
C PRO A 270 8.65 -1.49 8.15
N THR A 271 9.32 -2.65 7.95
CA THR A 271 9.36 -3.73 8.94
C THR A 271 10.02 -3.27 10.24
N ASP A 272 11.19 -2.61 10.13
CA ASP A 272 11.97 -2.17 11.28
C ASP A 272 11.21 -1.11 12.09
N PHE A 273 10.54 -0.17 11.42
CA PHE A 273 9.71 0.84 12.05
C PHE A 273 8.51 0.25 12.80
N ILE A 274 7.84 -0.74 12.21
CA ILE A 274 6.70 -1.41 12.84
C ILE A 274 7.17 -2.20 14.06
N ASN A 275 8.26 -2.96 13.93
CA ASN A 275 8.84 -3.69 15.06
C ASN A 275 9.21 -2.77 16.21
N ALA A 276 9.91 -1.66 15.92
CA ALA A 276 10.46 -0.78 16.95
C ALA A 276 9.41 0.16 17.55
N TYR A 277 8.57 0.78 16.71
CA TYR A 277 7.76 1.93 17.14
C TYR A 277 6.27 1.65 17.28
N VAL A 278 5.76 0.54 16.72
CA VAL A 278 4.34 0.18 16.82
C VAL A 278 4.14 -0.99 17.78
N LEU A 279 4.83 -2.10 17.56
CA LEU A 279 4.61 -3.36 18.29
C LEU A 279 5.55 -3.58 19.46
N ALA A 280 6.72 -2.94 19.49
CA ALA A 280 7.85 -3.30 20.36
C ALA A 280 8.18 -4.82 20.23
N ASN A 281 8.21 -5.32 18.99
CA ASN A 281 8.33 -6.74 18.69
C ASN A 281 9.78 -7.23 18.80
N VAL A 282 9.96 -8.40 19.42
CA VAL A 282 11.24 -9.10 19.52
C VAL A 282 11.22 -10.45 18.76
N GLY A 283 10.15 -10.73 18.02
CA GLY A 283 9.97 -11.95 17.24
C GLY A 283 10.52 -11.83 15.81
N ILE A 284 9.88 -12.49 14.86
CA ILE A 284 10.36 -12.58 13.48
C ILE A 284 10.24 -11.22 12.77
N SER A 285 11.36 -10.79 12.17
CA SER A 285 11.44 -9.62 11.28
C SER A 285 11.81 -10.11 9.87
N SER A 286 10.94 -9.88 8.88
CA SER A 286 11.16 -10.37 7.50
C SER A 286 10.67 -9.36 6.48
N SER A 287 11.46 -9.20 5.42
CA SER A 287 11.16 -8.28 4.32
C SER A 287 11.47 -8.96 2.99
N SER A 288 10.43 -9.16 2.17
CA SER A 288 10.57 -9.69 0.82
C SER A 288 10.22 -8.60 -0.19
N VAL A 289 10.98 -8.52 -1.28
CA VAL A 289 10.74 -7.58 -2.38
C VAL A 289 10.60 -8.35 -3.69
N ALA A 290 9.47 -8.19 -4.37
CA ALA A 290 9.12 -8.85 -5.61
C ALA A 290 8.38 -7.90 -6.58
N ALA A 291 8.81 -6.64 -6.61
CA ALA A 291 8.17 -5.56 -7.35
C ALA A 291 6.65 -5.49 -7.05
N CYS A 292 5.78 -5.55 -8.07
CA CYS A 292 4.33 -5.49 -7.88
C CYS A 292 3.72 -6.71 -7.16
N ALA A 293 4.46 -7.82 -7.02
CA ALA A 293 4.06 -9.02 -6.27
C ALA A 293 4.58 -9.03 -4.81
N THR A 294 5.14 -7.93 -4.34
CA THR A 294 5.78 -7.80 -3.03
C THR A 294 4.82 -8.16 -1.88
N PHE A 295 3.58 -7.68 -1.90
CA PHE A 295 2.61 -8.00 -0.84
C PHE A 295 2.38 -9.52 -0.74
N LEU A 296 2.10 -10.19 -1.86
CA LEU A 296 1.86 -11.64 -1.84
C LEU A 296 3.11 -12.43 -1.45
N SER A 297 4.32 -11.90 -1.74
CA SER A 297 5.57 -12.50 -1.28
C SER A 297 5.71 -12.44 0.25
N ASN A 298 5.42 -11.30 0.86
CA ASN A 298 5.39 -11.17 2.32
C ASN A 298 4.26 -12.01 2.94
N LEU A 299 3.08 -12.02 2.32
CA LEU A 299 1.94 -12.84 2.76
C LEU A 299 2.26 -14.34 2.75
N ARG A 300 2.98 -14.83 1.73
CA ARG A 300 3.42 -16.23 1.67
C ARG A 300 4.29 -16.61 2.87
N HIS A 301 5.25 -15.75 3.23
CA HIS A 301 6.11 -16.02 4.40
C HIS A 301 5.29 -16.05 5.69
N ALA A 302 4.41 -15.07 5.91
CA ALA A 302 3.53 -15.03 7.07
C ALA A 302 2.63 -16.27 7.16
N VAL A 303 1.96 -16.64 6.06
CA VAL A 303 1.09 -17.83 5.99
C VAL A 303 1.88 -19.10 6.27
N SER A 304 3.06 -19.26 5.66
CA SER A 304 3.89 -20.45 5.86
C SER A 304 4.36 -20.60 7.32
N ASP A 305 4.75 -19.51 7.98
CA ASP A 305 5.22 -19.53 9.36
C ASP A 305 4.07 -19.75 10.37
N LEU A 306 2.86 -19.19 10.11
CA LEU A 306 1.64 -19.50 10.87
C LEU A 306 1.25 -20.97 10.72
N GLN A 307 1.19 -21.48 9.49
CA GLN A 307 0.84 -22.88 9.19
C GLN A 307 1.81 -23.87 9.83
N ALA A 308 3.09 -23.54 9.86
CA ALA A 308 4.14 -24.35 10.50
C ALA A 308 4.16 -24.21 12.04
N GLY A 309 3.40 -23.26 12.61
CA GLY A 309 3.36 -23.01 14.06
C GLY A 309 4.61 -22.33 14.61
N LYS A 310 5.44 -21.71 13.77
CA LYS A 310 6.60 -20.93 14.20
C LYS A 310 6.19 -19.62 14.89
N ILE A 311 5.10 -19.04 14.41
CA ILE A 311 4.45 -17.85 15.00
C ILE A 311 2.97 -18.15 15.25
N ARG A 312 2.35 -17.35 16.10
CA ARG A 312 0.92 -17.39 16.38
C ARG A 312 0.18 -16.18 15.82
N VAL A 313 0.87 -15.05 15.64
CA VAL A 313 0.32 -13.83 15.05
C VAL A 313 1.33 -13.22 14.08
N ALA A 314 0.83 -12.72 12.95
CA ALA A 314 1.60 -12.02 11.94
C ALA A 314 0.98 -10.66 11.63
N MET A 315 1.80 -9.62 11.55
CA MET A 315 1.47 -8.39 10.84
C MET A 315 2.12 -8.43 9.47
N VAL A 316 1.31 -8.42 8.42
CA VAL A 316 1.79 -8.46 7.04
C VAL A 316 1.26 -7.28 6.26
N GLY A 317 2.12 -6.61 5.52
CA GLY A 317 1.71 -5.46 4.73
C GLY A 317 2.86 -4.75 4.04
N ASN A 318 2.51 -3.74 3.28
CA ASN A 318 3.46 -2.92 2.54
C ASN A 318 3.02 -1.46 2.54
N SER A 319 3.99 -0.59 2.38
CA SER A 319 3.76 0.84 2.18
C SER A 319 4.65 1.35 1.06
N GLU A 320 4.07 2.14 0.16
CA GLU A 320 4.78 2.70 -0.99
C GLU A 320 4.27 4.11 -1.27
N ALA A 321 5.18 5.07 -1.39
CA ALA A 321 4.90 6.45 -1.77
C ALA A 321 5.67 6.80 -3.07
N PRO A 322 5.23 6.26 -4.23
CA PRO A 322 6.01 6.30 -5.47
C PRO A 322 5.70 7.52 -6.33
N ILE A 323 4.84 8.44 -5.86
CA ILE A 323 4.44 9.63 -6.64
C ILE A 323 5.54 10.68 -6.50
N GLY A 324 6.45 10.65 -7.46
CA GLY A 324 7.56 11.59 -7.58
C GLY A 324 8.19 11.53 -8.96
N PRO A 325 8.83 12.62 -9.40
CA PRO A 325 9.35 12.73 -10.76
C PRO A 325 10.32 11.60 -11.13
N GLU A 326 11.19 11.20 -10.21
CA GLU A 326 12.25 10.22 -10.47
C GLU A 326 11.68 8.83 -10.81
N LEU A 327 10.71 8.35 -10.02
CA LEU A 327 10.08 7.05 -10.27
C LEU A 327 9.15 7.09 -11.47
N MET A 328 8.40 8.18 -11.62
CA MET A 328 7.49 8.35 -12.76
C MET A 328 8.27 8.48 -14.08
N ASP A 329 9.40 9.20 -14.12
CA ASP A 329 10.30 9.23 -15.28
C ASP A 329 10.88 7.85 -15.60
N GLY A 330 11.29 7.10 -14.56
CA GLY A 330 11.80 5.75 -14.74
C GLY A 330 10.79 4.83 -15.43
N PHE A 331 9.55 4.80 -14.96
CA PHE A 331 8.46 4.05 -15.58
C PHE A 331 8.05 4.63 -16.95
N GLY A 332 8.06 5.95 -17.09
CA GLY A 332 7.73 6.64 -18.32
C GLY A 332 8.69 6.31 -19.46
N THR A 333 10.00 6.32 -19.19
CA THR A 333 11.06 5.95 -20.15
C THR A 333 10.91 4.50 -20.66
N MET A 334 10.31 3.61 -19.86
CA MET A 334 9.98 2.25 -20.27
C MET A 334 8.70 2.18 -21.13
N GLY A 335 8.01 3.31 -21.37
CA GLY A 335 6.71 3.34 -22.04
C GLY A 335 5.58 2.69 -21.24
N ALA A 336 5.72 2.61 -19.92
CA ALA A 336 4.77 1.91 -19.06
C ALA A 336 3.65 2.80 -18.53
N LEU A 337 3.88 4.13 -18.41
CA LEU A 337 2.88 5.08 -17.91
C LEU A 337 2.06 5.71 -19.03
N ALA A 338 0.79 5.98 -18.73
CA ALA A 338 -0.09 6.75 -19.59
C ALA A 338 0.32 8.24 -19.61
N THR A 339 0.50 8.80 -20.81
CA THR A 339 0.73 10.23 -21.03
C THR A 339 -0.51 10.90 -21.57
N ASP A 340 -0.64 12.22 -21.36
CA ASP A 340 -1.76 12.99 -21.90
C ASP A 340 -1.88 12.81 -23.43
N ASP A 341 -0.79 12.89 -24.17
CA ASP A 341 -0.77 12.69 -25.63
C ASP A 341 -1.26 11.29 -26.05
N ASN A 342 -0.79 10.26 -25.32
CA ASN A 342 -1.22 8.88 -25.61
C ASN A 342 -2.69 8.65 -25.24
N MET A 343 -3.19 9.28 -24.16
CA MET A 343 -4.60 9.23 -23.78
C MET A 343 -5.48 9.90 -24.86
N ILE A 344 -5.13 11.10 -25.31
CA ILE A 344 -5.84 11.80 -26.39
C ILE A 344 -5.90 10.91 -27.64
N LYS A 345 -4.76 10.37 -28.05
CA LYS A 345 -4.66 9.51 -29.24
C LYS A 345 -5.44 8.22 -29.12
N THR A 346 -5.42 7.58 -27.95
CA THR A 346 -6.02 6.25 -27.75
C THR A 346 -7.53 6.33 -27.47
N TYR A 347 -7.96 7.37 -26.73
CA TYR A 347 -9.36 7.50 -26.32
C TYR A 347 -10.19 8.39 -27.27
N GLY A 348 -9.54 9.16 -28.15
CA GLY A 348 -10.21 10.03 -29.13
C GLY A 348 -10.83 11.27 -28.48
N GLU A 349 -10.47 11.61 -27.26
CA GLU A 349 -11.01 12.75 -26.51
C GLU A 349 -10.14 14.00 -26.77
N ALA A 350 -10.77 15.16 -26.95
CA ALA A 350 -10.04 16.41 -27.17
C ALA A 350 -9.39 16.97 -25.88
N ILE A 351 -9.91 16.58 -24.72
CA ILE A 351 -9.44 17.00 -23.39
C ILE A 351 -9.24 15.74 -22.56
N VAL A 352 -8.11 15.63 -21.86
CA VAL A 352 -7.79 14.51 -21.01
C VAL A 352 -8.60 14.52 -19.73
N ASP A 353 -9.32 13.45 -19.45
CA ASP A 353 -9.86 13.15 -18.13
C ASP A 353 -8.89 12.26 -17.35
N HIS A 354 -8.07 12.86 -16.48
CA HIS A 354 -7.09 12.15 -15.66
C HIS A 354 -7.72 11.13 -14.69
N ARG A 355 -9.03 11.21 -14.39
CA ARG A 355 -9.74 10.22 -13.58
C ARG A 355 -9.91 8.91 -14.31
N ARG A 356 -9.88 8.94 -15.64
CA ARG A 356 -9.98 7.78 -16.51
C ARG A 356 -8.62 7.30 -17.06
N ALA A 357 -7.51 7.76 -16.48
CA ALA A 357 -6.17 7.38 -16.93
C ALA A 357 -5.87 5.87 -16.75
N SER A 358 -6.40 5.23 -15.72
CA SER A 358 -6.28 3.78 -15.49
C SER A 358 -7.49 3.03 -16.05
N ARG A 359 -7.32 2.30 -17.16
CA ARG A 359 -8.39 1.60 -17.90
C ARG A 359 -8.08 0.12 -18.11
N PRO A 360 -8.10 -0.71 -17.04
CA PRO A 360 -7.89 -2.14 -17.17
C PRO A 360 -8.86 -2.78 -18.14
N PHE A 361 -8.39 -3.69 -18.99
CA PHE A 361 -9.16 -4.47 -19.98
C PHE A 361 -9.88 -3.68 -21.10
N ALA A 362 -9.79 -2.36 -21.10
CA ALA A 362 -10.26 -1.54 -22.21
C ALA A 362 -9.09 -1.13 -23.12
N ASN A 363 -9.38 -0.35 -24.16
CA ASN A 363 -8.34 0.34 -24.90
C ASN A 363 -7.60 1.26 -23.94
N ASN A 364 -6.28 1.05 -23.80
CA ASN A 364 -5.43 1.71 -22.82
C ASN A 364 -4.03 1.95 -23.39
N CYS A 365 -3.28 2.85 -22.75
CA CYS A 365 -1.98 3.30 -23.25
C CYS A 365 -0.86 3.26 -22.20
N GLY A 366 -1.11 2.76 -21.01
CA GLY A 366 -0.16 2.66 -19.91
C GLY A 366 -0.85 2.57 -18.57
N PHE A 367 -0.12 2.24 -17.51
CA PHE A 367 -0.68 2.26 -16.17
C PHE A 367 -0.60 3.66 -15.55
N THR A 368 -1.35 3.88 -14.49
CA THR A 368 -1.31 5.08 -13.64
C THR A 368 -0.71 4.67 -12.31
N ILE A 369 0.30 5.39 -11.83
CA ILE A 369 0.92 5.12 -10.53
C ILE A 369 -0.02 5.51 -9.39
N GLY A 370 0.14 4.88 -8.21
CA GLY A 370 -0.61 5.22 -7.01
C GLY A 370 0.22 4.98 -5.76
N GLU A 371 -0.18 5.61 -4.65
CA GLU A 371 0.42 5.37 -3.34
C GLU A 371 -0.58 4.68 -2.42
N ALA A 372 -0.09 3.82 -1.55
CA ALA A 372 -0.89 3.15 -0.53
C ALA A 372 -0.04 2.60 0.62
N SER A 373 -0.73 2.35 1.72
CA SER A 373 -0.26 1.55 2.83
C SER A 373 -1.34 0.55 3.18
N GLN A 374 -1.02 -0.77 3.18
CA GLN A 374 -1.97 -1.83 3.45
C GLN A 374 -1.36 -2.84 4.40
N TYR A 375 -2.00 -3.03 5.55
CA TYR A 375 -1.57 -3.96 6.60
C TYR A 375 -2.71 -4.84 7.07
N PHE A 376 -2.38 -6.10 7.35
CA PHE A 376 -3.33 -7.11 7.84
C PHE A 376 -2.72 -7.84 9.04
N ILE A 377 -3.57 -8.19 9.99
CA ILE A 377 -3.20 -9.02 11.11
C ILE A 377 -3.81 -10.41 10.90
N LEU A 378 -2.95 -11.41 10.88
CA LEU A 378 -3.33 -12.80 10.79
C LEU A 378 -2.99 -13.50 12.11
N MET A 379 -3.90 -14.33 12.59
CA MET A 379 -3.68 -15.21 13.74
C MET A 379 -3.86 -16.67 13.32
N ASP A 380 -3.21 -17.58 14.02
CA ASP A 380 -3.59 -18.99 13.92
C ASP A 380 -5.02 -19.18 14.46
N ASP A 381 -5.70 -20.20 13.96
CA ASP A 381 -7.11 -20.45 14.29
C ASP A 381 -7.35 -20.66 15.80
N GLU A 382 -6.43 -21.30 16.52
CA GLU A 382 -6.54 -21.51 17.97
C GLU A 382 -6.48 -20.19 18.73
N LEU A 383 -5.50 -19.32 18.41
CA LEU A 383 -5.35 -18.02 19.04
C LEU A 383 -6.54 -17.09 18.73
N ALA A 384 -6.99 -17.09 17.47
CA ALA A 384 -8.15 -16.30 17.05
C ALA A 384 -9.41 -16.68 17.85
N LEU A 385 -9.65 -17.97 18.06
CA LEU A 385 -10.77 -18.46 18.87
C LEU A 385 -10.59 -18.13 20.35
N GLU A 386 -9.39 -18.33 20.89
CA GLU A 386 -9.04 -18.07 22.29
C GLU A 386 -9.30 -16.63 22.69
N LEU A 387 -8.94 -15.69 21.83
CA LEU A 387 -9.09 -14.24 22.06
C LEU A 387 -10.45 -13.69 21.64
N GLY A 388 -11.29 -14.44 20.96
CA GLY A 388 -12.51 -13.91 20.36
C GLY A 388 -12.23 -12.85 19.30
N ALA A 389 -11.20 -13.07 18.47
CA ALA A 389 -10.81 -12.11 17.45
C ALA A 389 -11.85 -12.02 16.31
N PRO A 390 -12.00 -10.86 15.63
CA PRO A 390 -12.81 -10.78 14.41
C PRO A 390 -12.37 -11.83 13.38
N CYS A 391 -13.30 -12.31 12.56
CA CYS A 391 -13.00 -13.18 11.42
C CYS A 391 -13.39 -12.44 10.14
N LEU A 392 -12.42 -11.84 9.45
CA LEU A 392 -12.63 -11.15 8.18
C LEU A 392 -12.47 -12.11 6.99
N GLY A 393 -11.97 -13.31 7.24
CA GLY A 393 -11.67 -14.35 6.26
C GLY A 393 -10.41 -15.12 6.64
N SER A 394 -9.90 -15.95 5.73
CA SER A 394 -8.63 -16.67 5.94
C SER A 394 -7.84 -16.81 4.64
N VAL A 395 -6.53 -17.00 4.75
CA VAL A 395 -5.63 -17.26 3.61
C VAL A 395 -5.14 -18.69 3.71
N THR A 396 -5.48 -19.52 2.73
CA THR A 396 -5.07 -20.93 2.76
C THR A 396 -3.75 -21.17 2.05
N ASP A 397 -3.54 -20.50 0.91
CA ASP A 397 -2.40 -20.75 0.04
C ASP A 397 -1.94 -19.47 -0.66
N VAL A 398 -0.62 -19.37 -0.86
CA VAL A 398 0.00 -18.33 -1.68
C VAL A 398 1.08 -18.98 -2.54
N PHE A 399 0.94 -18.88 -3.85
CA PHE A 399 1.88 -19.43 -4.83
C PHE A 399 2.70 -18.31 -5.44
N ILE A 400 4.02 -18.53 -5.58
CA ILE A 400 4.96 -17.61 -6.21
C ILE A 400 5.83 -18.42 -7.16
N ASP A 401 5.80 -18.06 -8.45
CA ASP A 401 6.58 -18.76 -9.48
C ASP A 401 7.22 -17.75 -10.44
N ALA A 402 8.42 -18.09 -10.91
CA ALA A 402 9.17 -17.27 -11.85
C ALA A 402 8.75 -17.52 -13.30
N ASP A 403 8.99 -16.55 -14.18
CA ASP A 403 8.69 -16.66 -15.62
C ASP A 403 9.72 -17.51 -16.42
N GLY A 404 10.83 -17.91 -15.82
CA GLY A 404 11.87 -18.61 -16.55
C GLY A 404 12.60 -17.73 -17.57
N VAL A 405 13.06 -18.32 -18.69
CA VAL A 405 13.78 -17.61 -19.75
C VAL A 405 12.83 -16.72 -20.54
N LYS A 406 13.18 -15.42 -20.70
CA LYS A 406 12.37 -14.42 -21.38
C LYS A 406 13.18 -13.64 -22.41
N LYS A 407 12.49 -13.10 -23.41
CA LYS A 407 13.07 -12.23 -24.43
C LYS A 407 13.57 -10.90 -23.86
N SER A 408 12.91 -10.38 -22.84
CA SER A 408 13.28 -9.16 -22.12
C SER A 408 12.78 -9.23 -20.69
N ILE A 409 13.27 -8.35 -19.80
CA ILE A 409 12.88 -8.30 -18.39
C ILE A 409 11.36 -8.08 -18.21
N THR A 410 10.75 -7.34 -19.13
CA THR A 410 9.31 -6.98 -19.10
C THR A 410 8.42 -7.98 -19.86
N ALA A 411 9.00 -8.89 -20.64
CA ALA A 411 8.22 -9.85 -21.41
C ALA A 411 7.46 -10.81 -20.49
N PRO A 412 6.24 -11.24 -20.83
CA PRO A 412 5.52 -12.27 -20.10
C PRO A 412 6.20 -13.63 -20.24
N GLY A 413 5.98 -14.50 -19.25
CA GLY A 413 6.41 -15.89 -19.24
C GLY A 413 5.35 -16.79 -18.61
N PRO A 414 5.65 -18.07 -18.34
CA PRO A 414 4.68 -19.05 -17.86
C PRO A 414 4.32 -18.91 -16.38
N GLY A 415 5.05 -18.11 -15.59
CA GLY A 415 4.92 -18.06 -14.14
C GLY A 415 3.50 -17.74 -13.67
N ASN A 416 2.80 -16.83 -14.35
CA ASN A 416 1.44 -16.49 -13.96
C ASN A 416 0.40 -17.58 -14.33
N HIS A 417 0.60 -18.35 -15.39
CA HIS A 417 -0.20 -19.56 -15.65
C HIS A 417 -0.04 -20.57 -14.51
N ILE A 418 1.19 -20.77 -14.04
CA ILE A 418 1.51 -21.72 -12.97
C ILE A 418 0.85 -21.28 -11.66
N THR A 419 0.98 -20.00 -11.26
CA THR A 419 0.42 -19.52 -10.00
C THR A 419 -1.11 -19.55 -10.00
N MET A 420 -1.76 -19.15 -11.11
CA MET A 420 -3.21 -19.16 -11.22
C MET A 420 -3.78 -20.58 -11.25
N ALA A 421 -3.17 -21.50 -12.00
CA ALA A 421 -3.60 -22.91 -12.01
C ALA A 421 -3.44 -23.57 -10.63
N LYS A 422 -2.33 -23.32 -9.93
CA LYS A 422 -2.13 -23.78 -8.55
C LYS A 422 -3.17 -23.21 -7.59
N ALA A 423 -3.49 -21.91 -7.69
CA ALA A 423 -4.49 -21.27 -6.85
C ALA A 423 -5.90 -21.85 -7.09
N ALA A 424 -6.31 -22.08 -8.34
CA ALA A 424 -7.58 -22.70 -8.67
C ALA A 424 -7.65 -24.16 -8.16
N ALA A 425 -6.55 -24.93 -8.29
CA ALA A 425 -6.48 -26.29 -7.78
C ALA A 425 -6.55 -26.34 -6.24
N ALA A 426 -5.82 -25.46 -5.54
CA ALA A 426 -5.87 -25.34 -4.09
C ALA A 426 -7.26 -24.93 -3.58
N ALA A 427 -7.88 -23.93 -4.23
CA ALA A 427 -9.25 -23.52 -3.94
C ALA A 427 -10.25 -24.69 -4.10
N THR A 428 -10.09 -25.49 -5.17
CA THR A 428 -10.88 -26.72 -5.36
C THR A 428 -10.67 -27.73 -4.23
N ALA A 429 -9.43 -27.95 -3.83
CA ALA A 429 -9.11 -28.90 -2.77
C ALA A 429 -9.67 -28.49 -1.39
N VAL A 430 -9.65 -27.19 -1.08
CA VAL A 430 -10.11 -26.66 0.22
C VAL A 430 -11.62 -26.42 0.27
N ALA A 431 -12.21 -25.87 -0.79
CA ALA A 431 -13.60 -25.45 -0.78
C ALA A 431 -14.53 -26.29 -1.66
N GLY A 432 -13.97 -27.13 -2.54
CA GLY A 432 -14.72 -27.95 -3.50
C GLY A 432 -14.92 -27.29 -4.85
N GLY A 433 -15.06 -28.08 -5.89
CA GLY A 433 -15.21 -27.58 -7.28
C GLY A 433 -16.46 -26.73 -7.51
N HIS A 434 -17.55 -26.99 -6.78
CA HIS A 434 -18.74 -26.15 -6.85
C HIS A 434 -18.47 -24.73 -6.35
N SER A 435 -17.82 -24.58 -5.21
CA SER A 435 -17.47 -23.26 -4.65
C SER A 435 -16.55 -22.48 -5.60
N LEU A 436 -15.58 -23.14 -6.23
CA LEU A 436 -14.72 -22.49 -7.22
C LEU A 436 -15.52 -22.03 -8.44
N ARG A 437 -16.42 -22.87 -8.97
CA ARG A 437 -17.17 -22.53 -10.19
C ARG A 437 -18.22 -21.44 -9.99
N GLU A 438 -18.97 -21.51 -8.89
CA GLU A 438 -20.20 -20.73 -8.72
C GLU A 438 -20.07 -19.59 -7.68
N LYS A 439 -19.04 -19.65 -6.80
CA LYS A 439 -18.92 -18.76 -5.65
C LYS A 439 -17.54 -18.10 -5.53
N SER A 440 -16.81 -18.02 -6.65
CA SER A 440 -15.49 -17.39 -6.67
C SER A 440 -15.43 -16.19 -7.60
N PHE A 441 -14.45 -15.34 -7.36
CA PHE A 441 -14.09 -14.21 -8.22
C PHE A 441 -12.58 -13.97 -8.20
N VAL A 442 -12.08 -13.26 -9.21
CA VAL A 442 -10.67 -12.94 -9.36
C VAL A 442 -10.43 -11.44 -9.19
N LEU A 443 -9.39 -11.07 -8.44
CA LEU A 443 -8.84 -9.73 -8.45
C LEU A 443 -7.61 -9.72 -9.34
N ALA A 444 -7.76 -9.11 -10.51
CA ALA A 444 -6.74 -9.07 -11.53
C ALA A 444 -5.57 -8.17 -11.15
N HIS A 445 -4.40 -8.48 -11.65
CA HIS A 445 -3.28 -7.53 -11.66
C HIS A 445 -3.70 -6.23 -12.35
N GLY A 446 -4.38 -6.32 -13.50
CA GLY A 446 -5.16 -5.23 -14.10
C GLY A 446 -4.39 -3.92 -14.29
N SER A 447 -3.17 -3.96 -14.85
CA SER A 447 -2.26 -2.80 -14.86
C SER A 447 -2.59 -1.71 -15.89
N SER A 448 -3.66 -1.81 -16.66
CA SER A 448 -4.02 -0.83 -17.70
C SER A 448 -2.96 -0.68 -18.82
N THR A 449 -2.19 -1.74 -19.11
CA THR A 449 -1.26 -1.76 -20.23
C THR A 449 -1.75 -2.67 -21.35
N PRO A 450 -1.51 -2.33 -22.64
CA PRO A 450 -1.99 -3.13 -23.76
C PRO A 450 -1.58 -4.61 -23.69
N GLN A 451 -0.32 -4.88 -23.34
CA GLN A 451 0.16 -6.25 -23.24
C GLN A 451 -0.48 -7.03 -22.09
N ASN A 452 -0.70 -6.37 -20.94
CA ASN A 452 -1.26 -7.07 -19.78
C ASN A 452 -2.72 -7.46 -19.97
N ARG A 453 -3.55 -6.58 -20.58
CA ARG A 453 -4.97 -6.90 -20.78
C ARG A 453 -5.19 -8.20 -21.58
N VAL A 454 -4.36 -8.42 -22.61
CA VAL A 454 -4.41 -9.62 -23.44
C VAL A 454 -3.88 -10.83 -22.68
N THR A 455 -2.65 -10.74 -22.14
CA THR A 455 -2.00 -11.89 -21.51
C THR A 455 -2.71 -12.35 -20.25
N GLU A 456 -3.23 -11.43 -19.45
CA GLU A 456 -3.91 -11.76 -18.20
C GLU A 456 -5.30 -12.35 -18.45
N SER A 457 -6.10 -11.76 -19.34
CA SER A 457 -7.40 -12.32 -19.73
C SER A 457 -7.28 -13.71 -20.36
N GLN A 458 -6.25 -13.93 -21.19
CA GLN A 458 -5.98 -15.25 -21.76
C GLN A 458 -5.70 -16.30 -20.67
N ILE A 459 -4.89 -15.95 -19.65
CA ILE A 459 -4.58 -16.86 -18.54
C ILE A 459 -5.84 -17.20 -17.75
N PHE A 460 -6.66 -16.20 -17.43
CA PHE A 460 -7.90 -16.42 -16.70
C PHE A 460 -8.90 -17.27 -17.49
N ASP A 461 -9.06 -17.02 -18.79
CA ASP A 461 -9.96 -17.82 -19.65
C ASP A 461 -9.49 -19.27 -19.76
N GLN A 462 -8.18 -19.53 -19.90
CA GLN A 462 -7.61 -20.88 -19.92
C GLN A 462 -7.80 -21.62 -18.58
N VAL A 463 -7.61 -20.93 -17.45
CA VAL A 463 -7.86 -21.51 -16.13
C VAL A 463 -9.36 -21.78 -15.95
N ALA A 464 -10.22 -20.85 -16.36
CA ALA A 464 -11.67 -21.04 -16.31
C ALA A 464 -12.11 -22.25 -17.15
N GLU A 465 -11.54 -22.44 -18.35
CA GLU A 465 -11.77 -23.63 -19.17
C GLU A 465 -11.37 -24.92 -18.46
N ALA A 466 -10.15 -24.94 -17.90
CA ALA A 466 -9.61 -26.13 -17.27
C ALA A 466 -10.37 -26.57 -15.99
N PHE A 467 -11.06 -25.64 -15.32
CA PHE A 467 -11.81 -25.88 -14.08
C PHE A 467 -13.34 -25.79 -14.27
N ASP A 468 -13.83 -25.77 -15.51
CA ASP A 468 -15.25 -25.66 -15.86
C ASP A 468 -15.96 -24.43 -15.26
N ILE A 469 -15.25 -23.30 -15.15
CA ILE A 469 -15.82 -22.04 -14.66
C ILE A 469 -16.44 -21.29 -15.84
N ASN A 470 -17.67 -20.85 -15.67
CA ASN A 470 -18.35 -20.03 -16.66
C ASN A 470 -18.71 -18.67 -16.05
N ASN A 471 -18.56 -17.59 -16.84
CA ASN A 471 -18.90 -16.23 -16.41
C ASN A 471 -18.15 -15.79 -15.14
N TRP A 472 -16.85 -16.10 -15.05
CA TRP A 472 -16.02 -15.84 -13.88
C TRP A 472 -15.84 -14.33 -13.61
N PRO A 473 -16.30 -13.77 -12.48
CA PRO A 473 -16.15 -12.35 -12.21
C PRO A 473 -14.67 -11.96 -12.04
N VAL A 474 -14.25 -10.92 -12.77
CA VAL A 474 -12.88 -10.37 -12.72
C VAL A 474 -12.91 -8.89 -12.36
N LEU A 475 -12.31 -8.56 -11.24
CA LEU A 475 -12.24 -7.20 -10.69
C LEU A 475 -10.87 -6.57 -10.97
N ALA A 476 -10.83 -5.24 -11.17
CA ALA A 476 -9.59 -4.51 -11.43
C ALA A 476 -9.49 -3.25 -10.55
N VAL A 477 -8.94 -3.42 -9.35
CA VAL A 477 -8.84 -2.39 -8.30
C VAL A 477 -8.04 -1.16 -8.75
N LYS A 478 -7.05 -1.35 -9.64
CA LYS A 478 -6.21 -0.26 -10.16
C LYS A 478 -6.96 0.78 -10.99
N ALA A 479 -8.18 0.49 -11.44
CA ALA A 479 -9.06 1.48 -12.04
C ALA A 479 -9.35 2.65 -11.08
N TYR A 480 -9.45 2.38 -9.80
CA TYR A 480 -9.76 3.34 -8.75
C TYR A 480 -8.53 3.98 -8.11
N LEU A 481 -7.52 3.15 -7.85
CA LEU A 481 -6.37 3.49 -6.99
C LEU A 481 -5.09 3.79 -7.77
N GLY A 482 -5.05 3.47 -9.06
CA GLY A 482 -3.80 3.36 -9.78
C GLY A 482 -2.98 2.15 -9.31
N HIS A 483 -1.76 2.04 -9.78
CA HIS A 483 -0.85 0.95 -9.40
C HIS A 483 -0.01 1.36 -8.20
N THR A 484 -0.32 0.83 -7.04
CA THR A 484 0.32 1.15 -5.76
C THR A 484 1.61 0.36 -5.49
N ILE A 485 2.11 -0.39 -6.50
CA ILE A 485 3.37 -1.14 -6.51
C ILE A 485 3.40 -2.24 -5.42
N ALA A 486 4.17 -2.07 -4.35
CA ALA A 486 4.33 -3.08 -3.31
C ALA A 486 3.00 -3.43 -2.61
N PRO A 487 2.16 -2.49 -2.15
CA PRO A 487 0.88 -2.79 -1.52
C PRO A 487 -0.26 -3.16 -2.48
N ALA A 488 -0.03 -3.23 -3.80
CA ALA A 488 -1.09 -3.42 -4.79
C ALA A 488 -1.99 -4.65 -4.54
N SER A 489 -1.43 -5.77 -4.08
CA SER A 489 -2.25 -6.93 -3.72
C SER A 489 -2.79 -6.85 -2.29
N GLY A 490 -2.29 -5.96 -1.45
CA GLY A 490 -2.95 -5.56 -0.21
C GLY A 490 -4.25 -4.80 -0.48
N ASP A 491 -4.25 -3.88 -1.47
CA ASP A 491 -5.47 -3.23 -1.96
C ASP A 491 -6.47 -4.27 -2.50
N GLN A 492 -5.99 -5.28 -3.26
CA GLN A 492 -6.83 -6.39 -3.72
C GLN A 492 -7.44 -7.16 -2.55
N LEU A 493 -6.64 -7.50 -1.52
CA LEU A 493 -7.14 -8.20 -0.34
C LEU A 493 -8.20 -7.38 0.40
N ALA A 494 -7.98 -6.08 0.61
CA ALA A 494 -8.95 -5.19 1.21
C ALA A 494 -10.28 -5.15 0.43
N VAL A 495 -10.20 -5.11 -0.91
CA VAL A 495 -11.39 -5.17 -1.79
C VAL A 495 -12.08 -6.53 -1.74
N ALA A 496 -11.32 -7.63 -1.66
CA ALA A 496 -11.90 -8.97 -1.50
C ALA A 496 -12.71 -9.08 -0.20
N LEU A 497 -12.15 -8.61 0.92
CA LEU A 497 -12.84 -8.58 2.21
C LEU A 497 -14.08 -7.67 2.18
N GLY A 498 -13.98 -6.52 1.50
CA GLY A 498 -15.13 -5.63 1.27
C GLY A 498 -16.22 -6.29 0.42
N ALA A 499 -15.85 -7.01 -0.64
CA ALA A 499 -16.80 -7.75 -1.47
C ALA A 499 -17.54 -8.83 -0.67
N PHE A 500 -16.85 -9.58 0.19
CA PHE A 500 -17.47 -10.54 1.09
C PHE A 500 -18.43 -9.87 2.09
N GLN A 501 -18.08 -8.68 2.59
CA GLN A 501 -18.89 -7.96 3.57
C GLN A 501 -20.17 -7.35 2.97
N TYR A 502 -20.07 -6.77 1.77
CA TYR A 502 -21.15 -5.97 1.17
C TYR A 502 -21.92 -6.72 0.08
N GLY A 503 -21.43 -7.86 -0.39
CA GLY A 503 -22.02 -8.56 -1.54
C GLY A 503 -22.00 -7.74 -2.83
N ILE A 504 -21.01 -6.87 -2.98
CA ILE A 504 -20.86 -6.02 -4.16
C ILE A 504 -19.46 -6.27 -4.75
N LEU A 505 -19.42 -6.70 -5.99
CA LEU A 505 -18.21 -6.81 -6.78
C LEU A 505 -18.02 -5.50 -7.58
N PRO A 506 -16.97 -4.71 -7.30
CA PRO A 506 -16.77 -3.44 -7.98
C PRO A 506 -16.50 -3.61 -9.48
N GLY A 507 -17.27 -2.90 -10.33
CA GLY A 507 -17.01 -2.79 -11.75
C GLY A 507 -15.84 -1.87 -12.06
N ILE A 508 -15.43 -1.82 -13.33
CA ILE A 508 -14.31 -0.96 -13.78
C ILE A 508 -14.87 0.39 -14.25
N LYS A 509 -15.13 1.31 -13.33
CA LYS A 509 -15.83 2.58 -13.59
C LYS A 509 -15.09 3.57 -14.52
N THR A 510 -13.87 3.27 -14.89
CA THR A 510 -13.06 4.11 -15.79
C THR A 510 -13.19 3.72 -17.27
N ILE A 511 -13.96 2.66 -17.59
CA ILE A 511 -14.13 2.18 -18.96
C ILE A 511 -15.60 2.23 -19.38
N ASP A 512 -15.85 2.26 -20.68
CA ASP A 512 -17.19 2.17 -21.28
C ASP A 512 -17.39 0.80 -21.91
N GLU A 513 -16.32 0.22 -22.47
CA GLU A 513 -16.32 -1.06 -23.20
C GLU A 513 -15.01 -1.82 -22.98
N ILE A 514 -15.05 -3.12 -23.19
CA ILE A 514 -13.87 -4.00 -23.15
C ILE A 514 -13.20 -3.97 -24.53
N ALA A 515 -11.86 -3.99 -24.55
CA ALA A 515 -11.12 -4.03 -25.81
C ALA A 515 -11.32 -5.37 -26.56
N ASP A 516 -11.34 -5.32 -27.90
CA ASP A 516 -11.62 -6.47 -28.76
C ASP A 516 -10.61 -7.62 -28.61
N ASP A 517 -9.40 -7.33 -28.15
CA ASP A 517 -8.31 -8.29 -27.96
C ASP A 517 -8.31 -8.97 -26.57
N VAL A 518 -9.30 -8.66 -25.72
CA VAL A 518 -9.49 -9.27 -24.40
C VAL A 518 -10.29 -10.57 -24.51
N TYR A 519 -9.79 -11.63 -23.90
CA TYR A 519 -10.50 -12.92 -23.82
C TYR A 519 -11.67 -12.79 -22.84
N GLN A 520 -12.91 -12.99 -23.34
CA GLN A 520 -14.14 -12.79 -22.58
C GLN A 520 -15.05 -14.03 -22.56
N GLN A 521 -14.64 -15.13 -23.18
CA GLN A 521 -15.55 -16.26 -23.42
C GLN A 521 -16.12 -16.86 -22.11
N ARG A 522 -15.28 -16.89 -21.06
CA ARG A 522 -15.63 -17.46 -19.73
C ARG A 522 -15.53 -16.45 -18.60
N LEU A 523 -15.23 -15.19 -18.93
CA LEU A 523 -14.96 -14.14 -17.96
C LEU A 523 -16.08 -13.10 -17.95
N ASN A 524 -16.39 -12.59 -16.78
CA ASN A 524 -17.31 -11.48 -16.56
C ASN A 524 -16.50 -10.23 -16.14
N ILE A 525 -16.20 -9.40 -17.14
CA ILE A 525 -15.45 -8.14 -17.00
C ILE A 525 -16.37 -7.02 -17.45
N GLY A 526 -16.48 -5.93 -16.71
CA GLY A 526 -17.30 -4.80 -17.15
C GLY A 526 -17.27 -3.59 -16.23
N PRO A 527 -17.91 -2.49 -16.67
CA PRO A 527 -17.95 -1.23 -15.92
C PRO A 527 -18.93 -1.24 -14.75
N GLU A 528 -19.89 -2.16 -14.74
CA GLU A 528 -20.97 -2.13 -13.75
C GLU A 528 -20.64 -2.93 -12.50
N HIS A 529 -21.05 -2.41 -11.35
CA HIS A 529 -21.02 -3.16 -10.10
C HIS A 529 -21.99 -4.34 -10.15
N GLN A 530 -21.56 -5.50 -9.65
CA GLN A 530 -22.41 -6.70 -9.58
C GLN A 530 -22.82 -6.92 -8.13
N ARG A 531 -24.14 -7.03 -7.87
CA ARG A 531 -24.67 -7.43 -6.57
C ARG A 531 -24.79 -8.94 -6.52
N VAL A 532 -24.22 -9.53 -5.49
CA VAL A 532 -24.24 -10.96 -5.21
C VAL A 532 -24.61 -11.14 -3.74
N ASP A 533 -25.40 -12.14 -3.43
CA ASP A 533 -25.65 -12.50 -2.03
C ASP A 533 -24.29 -12.85 -1.36
N PRO A 534 -23.92 -12.23 -0.23
CA PRO A 534 -22.67 -12.53 0.47
C PRO A 534 -22.46 -14.03 0.76
N GLU A 535 -23.52 -14.80 0.98
CA GLU A 535 -23.46 -16.25 1.17
C GLU A 535 -23.04 -17.02 -0.09
N ASN A 536 -23.14 -16.39 -1.26
CA ASN A 536 -22.69 -16.90 -2.54
C ASN A 536 -21.29 -16.42 -2.93
N LEU A 537 -20.55 -15.80 -2.03
CA LEU A 537 -19.15 -15.44 -2.20
C LEU A 537 -18.30 -16.21 -1.17
N GLU A 538 -17.58 -17.24 -1.64
CA GLU A 538 -16.77 -18.08 -0.75
C GLU A 538 -15.26 -17.93 -1.00
N ILE A 539 -14.83 -17.60 -2.23
CA ILE A 539 -13.43 -17.61 -2.63
C ILE A 539 -13.09 -16.35 -3.42
N ALA A 540 -12.02 -15.67 -3.03
CA ALA A 540 -11.34 -14.68 -3.85
C ALA A 540 -9.96 -15.19 -4.25
N ILE A 541 -9.60 -15.10 -5.54
CA ILE A 541 -8.24 -15.37 -6.01
C ILE A 541 -7.58 -14.03 -6.34
N LEU A 542 -6.53 -13.71 -5.61
CA LEU A 542 -5.70 -12.53 -5.86
C LEU A 542 -4.63 -12.89 -6.88
N ASN A 543 -4.44 -12.05 -7.90
CA ASN A 543 -3.41 -12.25 -8.93
C ASN A 543 -2.47 -11.04 -9.00
N SER A 544 -1.16 -11.30 -9.04
CA SER A 544 -0.14 -10.28 -9.19
C SER A 544 0.98 -10.72 -10.12
N LYS A 545 1.42 -9.76 -10.96
CA LYS A 545 2.51 -9.95 -11.92
C LYS A 545 3.59 -8.91 -11.61
N GLY A 546 4.65 -9.34 -10.93
CA GLY A 546 5.77 -8.48 -10.56
C GLY A 546 6.74 -8.28 -11.72
N PHE A 547 7.17 -7.04 -11.90
CA PHE A 547 8.23 -6.67 -12.81
C PHE A 547 9.47 -7.57 -12.60
N GLY A 548 10.09 -8.01 -13.67
CA GLY A 548 11.20 -8.96 -13.62
C GLY A 548 10.77 -10.44 -13.70
N GLY A 549 9.47 -10.75 -13.61
CA GLY A 549 8.94 -12.12 -13.74
C GLY A 549 8.61 -12.79 -12.42
N ASN A 550 8.28 -12.03 -11.40
CA ASN A 550 7.75 -12.52 -10.13
C ASN A 550 6.22 -12.59 -10.24
N ASN A 551 5.66 -13.77 -10.33
CA ASN A 551 4.21 -13.96 -10.40
C ASN A 551 3.72 -14.55 -9.10
N ALA A 552 2.58 -14.09 -8.61
CA ALA A 552 1.99 -14.59 -7.38
C ALA A 552 0.48 -14.64 -7.46
N SER A 553 -0.11 -15.69 -6.87
CA SER A 553 -1.56 -15.81 -6.69
C SER A 553 -1.87 -16.37 -5.31
N ALA A 554 -2.92 -15.83 -4.66
CA ALA A 554 -3.34 -16.24 -3.32
C ALA A 554 -4.81 -16.67 -3.31
N VAL A 555 -5.13 -17.64 -2.44
CA VAL A 555 -6.50 -18.10 -2.18
C VAL A 555 -6.97 -17.51 -0.85
N VAL A 556 -8.03 -16.73 -0.91
CA VAL A 556 -8.66 -16.09 0.25
C VAL A 556 -10.08 -16.62 0.39
N LEU A 557 -10.44 -17.09 1.57
CA LEU A 557 -11.77 -17.57 1.89
C LEU A 557 -12.58 -16.51 2.63
N SER A 558 -13.88 -16.48 2.36
CA SER A 558 -14.82 -15.59 3.04
C SER A 558 -14.93 -15.87 4.55
N PRO A 559 -15.44 -14.92 5.35
CA PRO A 559 -15.71 -15.13 6.77
C PRO A 559 -16.60 -16.36 7.02
N THR A 560 -17.71 -16.48 6.28
CA THR A 560 -18.65 -17.61 6.39
C THR A 560 -17.99 -18.95 6.11
N ARG A 561 -17.19 -19.03 5.03
CA ARG A 561 -16.47 -20.28 4.71
C ARG A 561 -15.42 -20.60 5.77
N THR A 562 -14.70 -19.61 6.25
CA THR A 562 -13.71 -19.75 7.33
C THR A 562 -14.37 -20.27 8.61
N GLU A 563 -15.47 -19.66 9.07
CA GLU A 563 -16.20 -20.12 10.28
C GLU A 563 -16.72 -21.56 10.13
N ASN A 564 -17.19 -21.95 8.96
CA ASN A 564 -17.62 -23.33 8.70
C ASN A 564 -16.45 -24.33 8.85
N MET A 565 -15.27 -23.97 8.40
CA MET A 565 -14.06 -24.79 8.57
C MET A 565 -13.63 -24.86 10.04
N LEU A 566 -13.67 -23.73 10.76
CA LEU A 566 -13.39 -23.65 12.19
C LEU A 566 -14.38 -24.50 13.01
N THR A 567 -15.66 -24.43 12.68
CA THR A 567 -16.72 -25.23 13.31
C THR A 567 -16.44 -26.72 13.14
N LYS A 568 -16.06 -27.14 11.93
CA LYS A 568 -15.73 -28.55 11.65
C LYS A 568 -14.51 -29.04 12.43
N ARG A 569 -13.51 -28.17 12.66
CA ARG A 569 -12.28 -28.49 13.36
C ARG A 569 -12.43 -28.49 14.88
N HIS A 570 -13.04 -27.43 15.42
CA HIS A 570 -13.06 -27.15 16.86
C HIS A 570 -14.38 -27.52 17.54
N GLY A 571 -15.44 -27.79 16.78
CA GLY A 571 -16.78 -28.17 17.25
C GLY A 571 -17.65 -26.97 17.66
N GLU A 572 -18.97 -27.20 17.72
CA GLU A 572 -19.96 -26.16 17.98
C GLU A 572 -19.80 -25.48 19.35
N GLN A 573 -19.39 -26.22 20.38
CA GLN A 573 -19.22 -25.64 21.73
C GLN A 573 -18.08 -24.61 21.76
N ALA A 574 -16.94 -24.90 21.12
CA ALA A 574 -15.83 -23.97 21.02
C ALA A 574 -16.23 -22.73 20.19
N MET A 575 -16.97 -22.93 19.10
CA MET A 575 -17.46 -21.85 18.27
C MET A 575 -18.53 -20.98 18.97
N SER A 576 -19.38 -21.55 19.80
CA SER A 576 -20.33 -20.79 20.62
C SER A 576 -19.60 -19.88 21.61
N ASN A 577 -18.59 -20.39 22.30
CA ASN A 577 -17.75 -19.61 23.22
C ASN A 577 -16.99 -18.50 22.47
N TYR A 578 -16.45 -18.81 21.30
CA TYR A 578 -15.77 -17.85 20.44
C TYR A 578 -16.69 -16.70 20.02
N ARG A 579 -17.89 -17.02 19.52
CA ARG A 579 -18.87 -16.00 19.08
C ARG A 579 -19.23 -15.05 20.20
N HIS A 580 -19.39 -15.55 21.42
CA HIS A 580 -19.68 -14.72 22.59
C HIS A 580 -18.53 -13.76 22.93
N LYS A 581 -17.27 -14.27 22.96
CA LYS A 581 -16.09 -13.42 23.18
C LYS A 581 -15.89 -12.38 22.07
N ARG A 582 -16.19 -12.77 20.81
CA ARG A 582 -16.05 -11.90 19.65
C ARG A 582 -16.96 -10.66 19.68
N GLU A 583 -18.09 -10.71 20.39
CA GLU A 583 -18.98 -9.55 20.53
C GLU A 583 -18.23 -8.35 21.12
N ASP A 584 -17.38 -8.56 22.11
CA ASP A 584 -16.58 -7.50 22.74
C ASP A 584 -15.57 -6.90 21.76
N SER A 585 -14.85 -7.75 21.03
CA SER A 585 -13.85 -7.31 20.03
C SER A 585 -14.51 -6.53 18.89
N LEU A 586 -15.67 -6.99 18.41
CA LEU A 586 -16.42 -6.29 17.36
C LEU A 586 -16.96 -4.94 17.85
N ALA A 587 -17.41 -4.84 19.11
CA ALA A 587 -17.86 -3.59 19.70
C ALA A 587 -16.71 -2.58 19.82
N ALA A 588 -15.54 -3.03 20.30
CA ALA A 588 -14.34 -2.19 20.38
C ALA A 588 -13.83 -1.74 19.01
N ALA A 589 -13.84 -2.64 18.01
CA ALA A 589 -13.49 -2.29 16.64
C ALA A 589 -14.45 -1.25 16.05
N LYS A 590 -15.76 -1.40 16.27
CA LYS A 590 -16.77 -0.45 15.83
C LYS A 590 -16.59 0.95 16.48
N ASP A 591 -16.26 0.99 17.76
CA ASP A 591 -15.93 2.23 18.45
C ASP A 591 -14.73 2.92 17.82
N TYR A 592 -13.67 2.16 17.55
CA TYR A 592 -12.50 2.70 16.83
C TYR A 592 -12.87 3.24 15.45
N PHE A 593 -13.68 2.52 14.66
CA PHE A 593 -14.08 2.98 13.32
C PHE A 593 -14.83 4.32 13.40
N HIS A 594 -15.73 4.45 14.37
CA HIS A 594 -16.45 5.70 14.60
C HIS A 594 -15.50 6.85 14.98
N ARG A 595 -14.56 6.62 15.90
CA ARG A 595 -13.56 7.63 16.28
C ARG A 595 -12.67 8.03 15.10
N ALA A 596 -12.21 7.05 14.31
CA ALA A 596 -11.35 7.29 13.15
C ALA A 596 -12.09 8.04 12.02
N ASP A 597 -13.38 7.78 11.80
CA ASP A 597 -14.23 8.54 10.86
C ASP A 597 -14.44 10.00 11.34
N ASN A 598 -14.21 10.27 12.63
CA ASN A 598 -14.22 11.60 13.23
C ASN A 598 -12.80 12.20 13.42
N GLY A 599 -11.76 11.59 12.83
CA GLY A 599 -10.39 12.10 12.81
C GLY A 599 -9.49 11.64 13.97
N ASP A 600 -10.01 10.87 14.93
CA ASP A 600 -9.20 10.26 15.99
C ASP A 600 -8.66 8.89 15.54
N TYR A 601 -7.52 8.90 14.86
CA TYR A 601 -6.85 7.69 14.38
C TYR A 601 -6.04 6.97 15.46
N ALA A 602 -5.85 7.59 16.64
CA ALA A 602 -5.09 7.07 17.78
C ALA A 602 -3.76 6.41 17.37
N PRO A 603 -2.85 7.13 16.66
CA PRO A 603 -1.63 6.55 16.10
C PRO A 603 -0.70 6.04 17.22
N ILE A 604 -0.02 4.93 16.95
CA ILE A 604 0.99 4.35 17.85
C ILE A 604 2.37 4.72 17.32
N TYR A 605 3.12 5.46 18.11
CA TYR A 605 4.53 5.80 17.82
C TYR A 605 5.34 5.87 19.11
N ARG A 606 5.98 4.77 19.48
CA ARG A 606 6.72 4.58 20.74
C ARG A 606 8.22 4.91 20.56
N PHE A 607 8.55 6.15 20.29
CA PHE A 607 9.95 6.54 20.10
C PHE A 607 10.67 6.72 21.44
N GLY A 608 11.65 5.84 21.72
CA GLY A 608 12.44 5.87 22.95
C GLY A 608 11.70 5.37 24.20
N GLU A 609 10.52 4.75 24.04
CA GLU A 609 9.73 4.20 25.14
C GLU A 609 10.00 2.70 25.30
N GLY A 610 10.10 2.22 26.54
CA GLY A 610 10.20 0.78 26.86
C GLY A 610 11.45 0.11 26.32
N MET A 611 12.59 0.83 26.22
CA MET A 611 13.86 0.26 25.77
C MET A 611 14.30 -0.86 26.72
N ILE A 612 14.70 -2.00 26.14
CA ILE A 612 15.22 -3.16 26.86
C ILE A 612 16.72 -2.94 27.08
N ALA A 613 17.17 -2.98 28.35
CA ALA A 613 18.58 -2.94 28.68
C ALA A 613 19.16 -4.36 28.77
N ASP A 614 20.49 -4.52 28.61
CA ASP A 614 21.15 -5.83 28.74
C ASP A 614 20.88 -6.48 30.09
N ALA A 615 20.77 -5.68 31.18
CA ALA A 615 20.44 -6.16 32.51
C ALA A 615 19.01 -6.69 32.67
N ASP A 616 18.12 -6.42 31.72
CA ASP A 616 16.74 -6.90 31.71
C ASP A 616 16.63 -8.29 31.04
N ILE A 617 17.71 -8.81 30.46
CA ILE A 617 17.75 -10.09 29.76
C ILE A 617 18.43 -11.16 30.63
N SER A 618 17.76 -12.28 30.85
CA SER A 618 18.36 -13.45 31.48
C SER A 618 18.21 -14.69 30.60
N ILE A 619 19.30 -15.47 30.51
CA ILE A 619 19.36 -16.65 29.66
C ILE A 619 19.80 -17.84 30.50
N ASN A 620 19.09 -18.97 30.35
CA ASN A 620 19.51 -20.26 30.83
C ASN A 620 19.47 -21.31 29.69
N GLN A 621 19.76 -22.56 29.95
CA GLN A 621 19.78 -23.58 28.89
C GLN A 621 18.40 -23.88 28.27
N GLN A 622 17.33 -23.36 28.80
CA GLN A 622 15.96 -23.70 28.42
C GLN A 622 15.16 -22.50 27.93
N THR A 623 15.39 -21.35 28.54
CA THR A 623 14.59 -20.17 28.33
C THR A 623 15.42 -18.89 28.28
N LEU A 624 14.93 -17.92 27.54
CA LEU A 624 15.33 -16.52 27.59
C LEU A 624 14.15 -15.72 28.16
N THR A 625 14.42 -14.91 29.18
CA THR A 625 13.43 -14.05 29.81
C THR A 625 13.82 -12.59 29.64
N ILE A 626 12.88 -11.75 29.23
CA ILE A 626 13.04 -10.31 29.13
C ILE A 626 12.11 -9.68 30.16
N LYS A 627 12.67 -8.90 31.07
CA LYS A 627 11.92 -8.20 32.13
C LYS A 627 10.87 -7.28 31.50
N GLY A 628 9.64 -7.39 31.98
CA GLY A 628 8.50 -6.60 31.47
C GLY A 628 7.69 -7.31 30.39
N LEU A 629 8.14 -8.41 29.80
CA LEU A 629 7.34 -9.27 28.96
C LEU A 629 6.61 -10.33 29.80
N ALA A 630 5.38 -10.69 29.39
CA ALA A 630 4.52 -11.58 30.15
C ALA A 630 5.03 -13.02 30.18
N ASN A 631 5.62 -13.48 29.09
CA ASN A 631 6.08 -14.86 28.91
C ASN A 631 7.57 -14.92 28.57
N SER A 632 8.22 -16.05 28.87
CA SER A 632 9.59 -16.35 28.45
C SER A 632 9.60 -16.94 27.05
N ILE A 633 10.73 -16.81 26.37
CA ILE A 633 11.01 -17.46 25.10
C ILE A 633 11.61 -18.83 25.39
N GLU A 634 11.02 -19.90 24.87
CA GLU A 634 11.56 -21.25 24.95
C GLU A 634 12.66 -21.46 23.91
N LEU A 635 13.84 -21.89 24.33
CA LEU A 635 14.93 -22.18 23.42
C LEU A 635 14.71 -23.53 22.69
N PRO A 636 15.05 -23.64 21.39
CA PRO A 636 14.87 -24.87 20.63
C PRO A 636 15.62 -26.06 21.24
N ARG A 637 14.94 -27.18 21.44
CA ARG A 637 15.53 -28.42 21.98
C ARG A 637 15.30 -29.64 21.08
N THR A 638 14.40 -29.55 20.13
CA THR A 638 14.07 -30.64 19.25
C THR A 638 15.16 -30.81 18.21
N ASN A 639 15.80 -31.99 18.22
CA ASN A 639 16.68 -32.38 17.13
C ASN A 639 15.84 -32.92 15.97
N HIS A 640 15.68 -32.11 14.93
CA HIS A 640 14.96 -32.52 13.71
C HIS A 640 15.75 -33.51 12.84
N TYR A 641 17.00 -33.79 13.19
CA TYR A 641 17.92 -34.64 12.46
C TYR A 641 18.40 -35.82 13.35
N SER A 642 17.56 -36.25 14.29
CA SER A 642 17.90 -37.32 15.24
C SER A 642 18.21 -38.64 14.54
N ASP A 643 17.69 -38.86 13.33
CA ASP A 643 18.01 -39.99 12.46
C ASP A 643 19.37 -39.86 11.75
N MET A 644 20.02 -38.71 11.82
CA MET A 644 21.30 -38.41 11.18
C MET A 644 22.42 -38.07 12.18
N THR A 645 22.12 -38.01 13.48
CA THR A 645 23.10 -37.68 14.52
C THR A 645 23.28 -38.87 15.48
N GLU A 646 24.52 -39.07 15.98
CA GLU A 646 24.77 -39.96 17.09
C GLU A 646 24.25 -39.34 18.40
N ASP A 647 23.73 -40.16 19.32
CA ASP A 647 23.16 -39.72 20.62
C ASP A 647 24.20 -39.03 21.53
#